data_f44f2286c8ae36a342cb6f8ca2730087
#
_entry.id   f44f2286c8ae36a342cb6f8ca2730087
#
_cell.length_a   1.000
_cell.length_b   1.000
_cell.length_c   1.000
_cell.angle_alpha   90.00
_cell.angle_beta   90.00
_cell.angle_gamma   90.00
#
_symmetry.space_group_name_H-M   'P 1'
#
loop_
_entity.id
_entity.type
_entity.pdbx_description
1 polymer ?
#
loop_
_entity_poly.entity_id
_entity_poly.type
_entity_poly.pdbx_seq_one_letter_code
_entity_poly.pdbx_strand_id
1 'polypeptide(L)'
;MSVVEKFRTMEYGPAPEDPKESLVWLDRHNRKFSHFIDGAWRAPAEGKYFETADPSAGTVLAEVAQGSAADVDAAVKAARKALPGWQKLTPHARARFLYALARQVQKHSRRLAVLETLDNGKPIRESRDIDIPLVARHFYYHAGWAQLLEQEFPGCSACGVVGQIIPWNFPLLMLAWKIAPALATGNTVVLKPAEYTPLTALAFAEICSELGLPKGVVNIVTGDGSTGEALVKHPDVDKIAFTGSTEVGRAIRKATAATHKNLSLELGGKSPFIIFEDADLDGAVEGLVDGIWLNQGQVCCAGSRLLMQESIAEKMTRKLQARMSTLRVGAPLDKAIDIGAIVARVQLDRIDRMVKQGIADGATCWQPEVLMPARGLYYKPTLLSNVHPTSIVAQQEIFGPVLAAMTFRTPREAVELANNTVYGLAASVWSESINVALHVSAQLKAGVVWVNSTNLFDAACGFGGYRESGYGREGGREGLTEYLEPTWFRKAPALKKNGAGKKDQTEVASPGIDRTVKLYIGGKQVRPDSGYSVEIRGKKGQLLGESPLGNRKDIRNAVEAARKAESWSKATAHNRAQVLYYIGENLSQRSEEIAGRLAAAVGKKQATEEVERSVERLFTYAGWADKFDGAVHNPPMRNVSIAMNEAVGTVGVICPAELPLLGFLTLVLPLIAAGNTVVAVPSESYPLITGDLYQVFETSDLPGGVVNIVAGRATELLKVLAEHDDLDGIWCYGDAEMCASVKALSVGNLKQVWTNEGRQIDFFDNPQSEGRWYLEHAHQVKNIWVPYGE
;
A
#
# COMPACT_ATOMS: atom_id res chain seq x y z
N MET A 1 22.47 37.30 47.25
CA MET A 1 21.98 37.06 45.87
C MET A 1 20.50 36.67 46.00
N SER A 2 19.63 37.51 45.43
CA SER A 2 18.20 37.20 45.44
C SER A 2 17.88 36.01 44.58
N VAL A 3 16.71 35.36 44.73
CA VAL A 3 16.25 34.27 43.88
C VAL A 3 16.21 34.71 42.41
N VAL A 4 15.83 35.96 42.16
CA VAL A 4 15.79 36.56 40.82
C VAL A 4 17.22 36.68 40.23
N GLU A 5 18.21 37.09 41.04
CA GLU A 5 19.60 37.13 40.61
C GLU A 5 20.16 35.74 40.32
N LYS A 6 19.79 34.74 41.17
CA LYS A 6 20.13 33.32 40.90
C LYS A 6 19.55 32.86 39.56
N PHE A 7 18.29 33.12 39.27
CA PHE A 7 17.71 32.73 37.98
C PHE A 7 18.36 33.44 36.79
N ARG A 8 18.78 34.70 36.93
CA ARG A 8 19.50 35.43 35.88
C ARG A 8 20.94 34.95 35.64
N THR A 9 21.56 34.35 36.62
CA THR A 9 22.94 33.86 36.57
C THR A 9 23.05 32.32 36.43
N MET A 10 21.94 31.60 36.46
CA MET A 10 21.95 30.14 36.20
C MET A 10 22.31 29.88 34.72
N GLU A 11 23.37 29.14 34.53
CA GLU A 11 23.73 28.60 33.21
C GLU A 11 22.88 27.35 32.98
N TYR A 12 21.94 27.48 32.06
CA TYR A 12 21.29 26.33 31.48
C TYR A 12 22.12 25.84 30.31
N GLY A 13 22.24 24.53 30.12
CA GLY A 13 22.85 23.98 28.92
C GLY A 13 22.15 24.54 27.65
N PRO A 14 22.71 24.35 26.46
CA PRO A 14 22.11 24.82 25.23
C PRO A 14 20.68 24.26 25.08
N ALA A 15 19.78 25.11 24.57
CA ALA A 15 18.40 24.70 24.30
C ALA A 15 18.37 23.46 23.38
N PRO A 16 17.36 22.58 23.49
CA PRO A 16 17.23 21.43 22.59
C PRO A 16 17.18 21.81 21.11
N GLU A 17 16.76 23.04 20.80
CA GLU A 17 16.61 23.63 19.47
C GLU A 17 17.87 24.32 18.95
N ASP A 18 18.94 24.42 19.75
CA ASP A 18 20.17 25.06 19.35
C ASP A 18 20.82 24.32 18.15
N PRO A 19 21.02 25.00 16.99
CA PRO A 19 21.56 24.35 15.80
C PRO A 19 23.06 24.06 15.86
N LYS A 20 23.77 24.52 16.88
CA LYS A 20 25.24 24.45 16.96
C LYS A 20 25.80 23.04 16.74
N GLU A 21 25.22 22.02 17.37
CA GLU A 21 25.69 20.64 17.21
C GLU A 21 25.56 20.14 15.77
N SER A 22 24.42 20.47 15.12
CA SER A 22 24.16 20.08 13.72
C SER A 22 25.05 20.86 12.75
N LEU A 23 25.27 22.16 12.99
CA LEU A 23 26.17 22.98 12.16
C LEU A 23 27.64 22.51 12.31
N VAL A 24 28.10 22.20 13.51
CA VAL A 24 29.43 21.61 13.75
C VAL A 24 29.58 20.26 13.04
N TRP A 25 28.51 19.46 13.00
CA TRP A 25 28.52 18.20 12.25
C TRP A 25 28.65 18.45 10.74
N LEU A 26 27.93 19.41 10.16
CA LEU A 26 28.06 19.81 8.76
C LEU A 26 29.49 20.30 8.46
N ASP A 27 30.04 21.18 9.30
CA ASP A 27 31.38 21.74 9.13
C ASP A 27 32.49 20.68 9.24
N ARG A 28 32.31 19.66 10.12
CA ARG A 28 33.24 18.51 10.23
C ARG A 28 33.35 17.73 8.92
N HIS A 29 32.27 17.69 8.14
CA HIS A 29 32.25 17.10 6.81
C HIS A 29 32.61 18.11 5.70
N ASN A 30 33.11 19.29 6.03
CA ASN A 30 33.38 20.39 5.08
C ASN A 30 32.11 20.76 4.27
N ARG A 31 30.93 20.53 4.82
CA ARG A 31 29.63 20.69 4.14
C ARG A 31 29.56 19.98 2.78
N LYS A 32 30.27 18.86 2.64
CA LYS A 32 30.32 18.09 1.40
C LYS A 32 30.20 16.60 1.70
N PHE A 33 29.15 15.99 1.18
CA PHE A 33 28.81 14.60 1.45
C PHE A 33 28.90 13.73 0.21
N SER A 34 29.53 12.57 0.37
CA SER A 34 29.62 11.49 -0.61
C SER A 34 28.52 10.44 -0.40
N HIS A 35 28.42 9.46 -1.28
CA HIS A 35 27.57 8.28 -1.07
C HIS A 35 28.15 7.39 0.05
N PHE A 36 27.27 6.65 0.71
CA PHE A 36 27.67 5.63 1.68
C PHE A 36 27.48 4.25 1.06
N ILE A 37 28.56 3.60 0.65
CA ILE A 37 28.54 2.33 -0.08
C ILE A 37 29.59 1.39 0.51
N ASP A 38 29.21 0.14 0.81
CA ASP A 38 30.07 -0.91 1.37
C ASP A 38 30.74 -0.48 2.68
N GLY A 39 29.99 0.25 3.53
CA GLY A 39 30.48 0.75 4.82
C GLY A 39 31.51 1.89 4.73
N ALA A 40 31.60 2.58 3.61
CA ALA A 40 32.56 3.68 3.39
C ALA A 40 31.94 4.83 2.57
N TRP A 41 32.45 6.04 2.79
CA TRP A 41 32.12 7.20 1.98
C TRP A 41 32.81 7.12 0.63
N ARG A 42 32.05 7.27 -0.46
CA ARG A 42 32.54 7.21 -1.84
C ARG A 42 32.09 8.42 -2.64
N ALA A 43 33.04 9.12 -3.26
CA ALA A 43 32.73 10.23 -4.16
C ALA A 43 31.86 9.74 -5.34
N PRO A 44 30.97 10.59 -5.88
CA PRO A 44 30.16 10.22 -7.03
C PRO A 44 31.02 9.91 -8.25
N ALA A 45 30.69 8.83 -8.98
CA ALA A 45 31.47 8.34 -10.12
C ALA A 45 31.65 9.42 -11.21
N GLU A 46 30.66 10.28 -11.40
CA GLU A 46 30.73 11.39 -12.37
C GLU A 46 31.26 12.69 -11.79
N GLY A 47 31.66 12.72 -10.50
CA GLY A 47 32.17 13.92 -9.83
C GLY A 47 31.14 15.04 -9.64
N LYS A 48 29.85 14.77 -9.82
CA LYS A 48 28.78 15.75 -9.71
C LYS A 48 28.21 15.84 -8.30
N TYR A 49 27.86 17.05 -7.89
CA TYR A 49 27.21 17.34 -6.62
C TYR A 49 26.04 18.30 -6.84
N PHE A 50 25.06 18.29 -5.95
CA PHE A 50 23.97 19.24 -5.88
C PHE A 50 23.89 19.87 -4.49
N GLU A 51 23.28 21.04 -4.38
CA GLU A 51 23.12 21.74 -3.11
C GLU A 51 21.81 21.32 -2.41
N THR A 52 21.87 21.12 -1.09
CA THR A 52 20.69 21.16 -0.22
C THR A 52 20.69 22.46 0.57
N ALA A 53 19.51 23.04 0.78
CA ALA A 53 19.36 24.35 1.39
C ALA A 53 18.23 24.36 2.43
N ASP A 54 18.38 25.18 3.46
CA ASP A 54 17.33 25.50 4.42
C ASP A 54 16.21 26.29 3.71
N PRO A 55 15.00 25.73 3.57
CA PRO A 55 13.92 26.39 2.86
C PRO A 55 13.38 27.61 3.61
N SER A 56 13.65 27.72 4.90
CA SER A 56 13.21 28.84 5.74
C SER A 56 14.07 30.09 5.55
N ALA A 57 15.35 29.92 5.26
CA ALA A 57 16.32 31.00 5.12
C ALA A 57 16.85 31.14 3.68
N GLY A 58 16.75 30.07 2.87
CA GLY A 58 17.37 30.00 1.54
C GLY A 58 18.88 29.87 1.57
N THR A 59 19.46 29.48 2.71
CA THR A 59 20.90 29.26 2.88
C THR A 59 21.30 27.84 2.51
N VAL A 60 22.37 27.67 1.74
CA VAL A 60 22.94 26.40 1.40
C VAL A 60 23.48 25.72 2.67
N LEU A 61 23.03 24.52 2.94
CA LEU A 61 23.48 23.69 4.07
C LEU A 61 24.72 22.87 3.71
N ALA A 62 24.67 22.22 2.54
CA ALA A 62 25.75 21.33 2.08
C ALA A 62 25.69 21.07 0.57
N GLU A 63 26.81 20.59 0.01
CA GLU A 63 26.88 19.91 -1.28
C GLU A 63 26.76 18.40 -1.06
N VAL A 64 25.93 17.73 -1.83
CA VAL A 64 25.62 16.31 -1.72
C VAL A 64 25.87 15.59 -3.05
N ALA A 65 26.45 14.42 -3.01
CA ALA A 65 26.80 13.66 -4.20
C ALA A 65 25.56 13.34 -5.08
N GLN A 66 25.66 13.59 -6.37
CA GLN A 66 24.68 13.20 -7.38
C GLN A 66 25.02 11.78 -7.87
N GLY A 67 24.16 10.83 -7.56
CA GLY A 67 24.34 9.42 -7.93
C GLY A 67 24.03 9.18 -9.40
N SER A 68 24.91 8.43 -10.04
CA SER A 68 24.77 7.90 -11.39
C SER A 68 24.36 6.42 -11.37
N ALA A 69 24.11 5.85 -12.54
CA ALA A 69 23.89 4.40 -12.68
C ALA A 69 25.09 3.56 -12.18
N ALA A 70 26.32 4.09 -12.30
CA ALA A 70 27.51 3.42 -11.81
C ALA A 70 27.59 3.39 -10.28
N ASP A 71 27.14 4.43 -9.60
CA ASP A 71 27.06 4.49 -8.14
C ASP A 71 26.01 3.53 -7.59
N VAL A 72 24.84 3.48 -8.26
CA VAL A 72 23.77 2.53 -7.96
C VAL A 72 24.25 1.08 -8.14
N ASP A 73 24.93 0.78 -9.24
CA ASP A 73 25.49 -0.56 -9.51
C ASP A 73 26.52 -0.97 -8.42
N ALA A 74 27.38 -0.05 -8.02
CA ALA A 74 28.32 -0.29 -6.94
C ALA A 74 27.62 -0.59 -5.59
N ALA A 75 26.56 0.14 -5.27
CA ALA A 75 25.76 -0.06 -4.06
C ALA A 75 25.00 -1.40 -4.09
N VAL A 76 24.37 -1.74 -5.20
CA VAL A 76 23.65 -3.01 -5.37
C VAL A 76 24.61 -4.19 -5.30
N LYS A 77 25.78 -4.12 -5.91
CA LYS A 77 26.82 -5.15 -5.79
C LYS A 77 27.30 -5.33 -4.35
N ALA A 78 27.48 -4.23 -3.62
CA ALA A 78 27.85 -4.28 -2.21
C ALA A 78 26.74 -4.95 -1.38
N ALA A 79 25.48 -4.59 -1.60
CA ALA A 79 24.32 -5.18 -0.94
C ALA A 79 24.22 -6.68 -1.25
N ARG A 80 24.35 -7.07 -2.52
CA ARG A 80 24.30 -8.48 -2.96
C ARG A 80 25.44 -9.32 -2.35
N LYS A 81 26.64 -8.76 -2.23
CA LYS A 81 27.80 -9.40 -1.57
C LYS A 81 27.57 -9.61 -0.07
N ALA A 82 26.95 -8.63 0.60
CA ALA A 82 26.68 -8.68 2.03
C ALA A 82 25.53 -9.63 2.41
N LEU A 83 24.56 -9.82 1.52
CA LEU A 83 23.32 -10.55 1.77
C LEU A 83 23.51 -11.95 2.37
N PRO A 84 24.34 -12.85 1.85
CA PRO A 84 24.51 -14.19 2.43
C PRO A 84 25.06 -14.15 3.86
N GLY A 85 25.96 -13.21 4.16
CA GLY A 85 26.51 -13.02 5.50
C GLY A 85 25.46 -12.52 6.48
N TRP A 86 24.63 -11.56 6.06
CA TRP A 86 23.56 -11.01 6.88
C TRP A 86 22.47 -12.05 7.16
N GLN A 87 22.09 -12.85 6.17
CA GLN A 87 21.11 -13.93 6.32
C GLN A 87 21.57 -15.08 7.23
N LYS A 88 22.89 -15.34 7.27
CA LYS A 88 23.46 -16.37 8.16
C LYS A 88 23.51 -15.96 9.64
N LEU A 89 23.33 -14.69 9.94
CA LEU A 89 23.23 -14.25 11.34
C LEU A 89 22.00 -14.88 11.98
N THR A 90 22.18 -15.29 13.26
CA THR A 90 21.02 -15.76 14.04
C THR A 90 20.00 -14.64 14.22
N PRO A 91 18.72 -14.96 14.44
CA PRO A 91 17.68 -13.98 14.79
C PRO A 91 18.13 -13.01 15.89
N HIS A 92 18.75 -13.54 16.95
CA HIS A 92 19.28 -12.76 18.07
C HIS A 92 20.39 -11.79 17.64
N ALA A 93 21.30 -12.21 16.78
CA ALA A 93 22.39 -11.33 16.32
C ALA A 93 21.85 -10.15 15.50
N ARG A 94 20.87 -10.36 14.62
CA ARG A 94 20.19 -9.29 13.88
C ARG A 94 19.41 -8.36 14.81
N ALA A 95 18.69 -8.92 15.79
CA ALA A 95 17.94 -8.15 16.79
C ALA A 95 18.85 -7.17 17.56
N ARG A 96 20.07 -7.59 17.92
CA ARG A 96 21.05 -6.74 18.61
C ARG A 96 21.46 -5.53 17.77
N PHE A 97 21.65 -5.67 16.47
CA PHE A 97 21.95 -4.53 15.59
C PHE A 97 20.80 -3.53 15.53
N LEU A 98 19.56 -4.00 15.36
CA LEU A 98 18.38 -3.13 15.33
C LEU A 98 18.17 -2.41 16.67
N TYR A 99 18.34 -3.11 17.79
CA TYR A 99 18.32 -2.51 19.12
C TYR A 99 19.38 -1.42 19.27
N ALA A 100 20.62 -1.71 18.83
CA ALA A 100 21.70 -0.75 18.88
C ALA A 100 21.46 0.49 18.01
N LEU A 101 20.84 0.32 16.81
CA LEU A 101 20.39 1.43 15.96
C LEU A 101 19.37 2.31 16.68
N ALA A 102 18.36 1.71 17.33
CA ALA A 102 17.39 2.46 18.15
C ALA A 102 18.08 3.29 19.24
N ARG A 103 19.02 2.69 19.94
CA ARG A 103 19.80 3.38 21.02
C ARG A 103 20.63 4.52 20.47
N GLN A 104 21.24 4.37 19.29
CA GLN A 104 22.04 5.46 18.69
C GLN A 104 21.15 6.59 18.16
N VAL A 105 20.00 6.29 17.60
CA VAL A 105 19.00 7.31 17.23
C VAL A 105 18.60 8.11 18.48
N GLN A 106 18.32 7.47 19.61
CA GLN A 106 18.02 8.15 20.86
C GLN A 106 19.19 9.00 21.36
N LYS A 107 20.43 8.49 21.31
CA LYS A 107 21.64 9.20 21.71
C LYS A 107 21.85 10.49 20.89
N HIS A 108 21.59 10.44 19.59
CA HIS A 108 21.77 11.56 18.67
C HIS A 108 20.46 12.31 18.34
N SER A 109 19.40 12.09 19.14
CA SER A 109 18.04 12.60 18.86
C SER A 109 18.00 14.10 18.62
N ARG A 110 18.74 14.88 19.42
CA ARG A 110 18.81 16.33 19.28
C ARG A 110 19.39 16.76 17.93
N ARG A 111 20.58 16.24 17.57
CA ARG A 111 21.23 16.53 16.29
C ARG A 111 20.33 16.14 15.10
N LEU A 112 19.72 14.94 15.16
CA LEU A 112 18.85 14.45 14.10
C LEU A 112 17.60 15.32 13.95
N ALA A 113 16.95 15.73 15.05
CA ALA A 113 15.77 16.58 15.01
C ALA A 113 16.07 17.96 14.40
N VAL A 114 17.21 18.57 14.77
CA VAL A 114 17.61 19.85 14.21
C VAL A 114 17.98 19.73 12.74
N LEU A 115 18.73 18.68 12.34
CA LEU A 115 19.03 18.42 10.93
C LEU A 115 17.76 18.23 10.09
N GLU A 116 16.79 17.45 10.61
CA GLU A 116 15.49 17.23 9.97
C GLU A 116 14.76 18.56 9.74
N THR A 117 14.72 19.42 10.77
CA THR A 117 14.08 20.75 10.70
C THR A 117 14.77 21.67 9.69
N LEU A 118 16.10 21.73 9.70
CA LEU A 118 16.87 22.59 8.78
C LEU A 118 16.73 22.17 7.32
N ASP A 119 16.75 20.86 7.07
CA ASP A 119 16.74 20.28 5.73
C ASP A 119 15.32 20.26 5.11
N ASN A 120 14.27 20.14 5.96
CA ASN A 120 12.88 20.03 5.50
C ASN A 120 12.09 21.35 5.62
N GLY A 121 12.35 22.14 6.65
CA GLY A 121 11.57 23.34 6.96
C GLY A 121 10.43 23.14 7.96
N LYS A 122 10.21 21.92 8.48
CA LYS A 122 9.17 21.63 9.50
C LYS A 122 9.53 22.20 10.88
N PRO A 123 8.52 22.52 11.72
CA PRO A 123 8.76 22.99 13.07
C PRO A 123 9.54 21.98 13.92
N ILE A 124 10.50 22.47 14.72
CA ILE A 124 11.36 21.63 15.57
C ILE A 124 10.56 20.78 16.58
N ARG A 125 9.38 21.24 17.00
CA ARG A 125 8.49 20.45 17.88
C ARG A 125 8.07 19.12 17.23
N GLU A 126 7.84 19.14 15.93
CA GLU A 126 7.42 17.94 15.19
C GLU A 126 8.58 16.97 15.02
N SER A 127 9.74 17.45 14.56
CA SER A 127 10.94 16.62 14.41
C SER A 127 11.38 16.01 15.75
N ARG A 128 11.44 16.84 16.82
CA ARG A 128 11.95 16.45 18.13
C ARG A 128 10.99 15.53 18.89
N ASP A 129 9.68 15.85 18.89
CA ASP A 129 8.72 15.24 19.78
C ASP A 129 7.93 14.10 19.11
N ILE A 130 7.90 14.04 17.75
CA ILE A 130 7.17 13.05 16.98
C ILE A 130 8.13 12.19 16.14
N ASP A 131 8.85 12.79 15.18
CA ASP A 131 9.57 12.04 14.16
C ASP A 131 10.70 11.19 14.75
N ILE A 132 11.63 11.79 15.46
CA ILE A 132 12.82 11.08 15.95
C ILE A 132 12.48 10.02 17.01
N PRO A 133 11.57 10.26 17.97
CA PRO A 133 11.09 9.22 18.88
C PRO A 133 10.46 8.02 18.15
N LEU A 134 9.67 8.29 17.10
CA LEU A 134 9.02 7.24 16.32
C LEU A 134 10.03 6.45 15.47
N VAL A 135 11.08 7.09 14.95
CA VAL A 135 12.21 6.40 14.30
C VAL A 135 12.83 5.37 15.24
N ALA A 136 13.17 5.76 16.48
CA ALA A 136 13.72 4.86 17.48
C ALA A 136 12.73 3.71 17.79
N ARG A 137 11.44 4.01 17.91
CA ARG A 137 10.37 3.06 18.17
C ARG A 137 10.27 2.00 17.07
N HIS A 138 10.43 2.36 15.80
CA HIS A 138 10.44 1.40 14.69
C HIS A 138 11.63 0.43 14.77
N PHE A 139 12.82 0.90 15.09
CA PHE A 139 13.98 0.02 15.28
C PHE A 139 13.82 -0.90 16.49
N TYR A 140 13.26 -0.44 17.61
CA TYR A 140 12.96 -1.30 18.77
C TYR A 140 11.94 -2.39 18.42
N TYR A 141 10.84 -2.01 17.76
CA TYR A 141 9.78 -2.94 17.40
C TYR A 141 10.27 -4.04 16.46
N HIS A 142 11.03 -3.65 15.44
CA HIS A 142 11.59 -4.60 14.50
C HIS A 142 12.79 -5.41 15.06
N ALA A 143 13.45 -4.95 16.10
CA ALA A 143 14.40 -5.79 16.85
C ALA A 143 13.68 -6.98 17.50
N GLY A 144 12.49 -6.76 18.06
CA GLY A 144 11.62 -7.84 18.54
C GLY A 144 11.23 -8.83 17.43
N TRP A 145 10.80 -8.32 16.28
CA TRP A 145 10.47 -9.18 15.14
C TRP A 145 11.66 -9.95 14.59
N ALA A 146 12.85 -9.35 14.55
CA ALA A 146 14.07 -10.08 14.16
C ALA A 146 14.34 -11.27 15.06
N GLN A 147 14.09 -11.13 16.39
CA GLN A 147 14.24 -12.20 17.37
C GLN A 147 13.24 -13.34 17.17
N LEU A 148 11.99 -13.02 16.81
CA LEU A 148 10.86 -13.96 16.71
C LEU A 148 10.63 -14.50 15.30
N LEU A 149 11.42 -14.08 14.32
CA LEU A 149 11.15 -14.28 12.89
C LEU A 149 10.90 -15.74 12.51
N GLU A 150 11.77 -16.66 12.94
CA GLU A 150 11.67 -18.07 12.56
C GLU A 150 10.46 -18.78 13.20
N GLN A 151 10.04 -18.30 14.37
CA GLN A 151 8.88 -18.82 15.08
C GLN A 151 7.56 -18.35 14.45
N GLU A 152 7.49 -17.07 14.06
CA GLU A 152 6.27 -16.42 13.60
C GLU A 152 6.06 -16.50 12.09
N PHE A 153 7.13 -16.69 11.33
CA PHE A 153 7.12 -16.81 9.86
C PHE A 153 7.87 -18.07 9.39
N PRO A 154 7.44 -19.27 9.86
CA PRO A 154 8.10 -20.52 9.47
C PRO A 154 7.98 -20.72 7.94
N GLY A 155 9.05 -21.17 7.32
CA GLY A 155 9.07 -21.42 5.88
C GLY A 155 9.18 -20.19 4.98
N CYS A 156 9.30 -18.97 5.55
CA CYS A 156 9.56 -17.74 4.82
C CYS A 156 11.06 -17.40 4.79
N SER A 157 11.47 -16.63 3.80
CA SER A 157 12.82 -16.11 3.62
C SER A 157 12.80 -14.65 3.17
N ALA A 158 13.89 -13.95 3.41
CA ALA A 158 14.07 -12.58 2.93
C ALA A 158 13.95 -12.47 1.41
N CYS A 159 13.37 -11.38 0.91
CA CYS A 159 13.28 -11.11 -0.54
C CYS A 159 14.66 -10.98 -1.20
N GLY A 160 15.65 -10.36 -0.53
CA GLY A 160 17.00 -10.22 -1.05
C GLY A 160 17.56 -8.81 -0.92
N VAL A 161 17.98 -8.20 -2.04
CA VAL A 161 18.42 -6.80 -2.11
C VAL A 161 17.20 -5.90 -2.32
N VAL A 162 16.98 -4.96 -1.41
CA VAL A 162 15.84 -4.05 -1.43
C VAL A 162 16.29 -2.65 -1.85
N GLY A 163 15.77 -2.17 -2.97
CA GLY A 163 15.85 -0.77 -3.36
C GLY A 163 14.77 0.03 -2.64
N GLN A 164 15.15 1.06 -1.90
CA GLN A 164 14.24 1.90 -1.12
C GLN A 164 14.34 3.35 -1.59
N ILE A 165 13.21 3.97 -1.93
CA ILE A 165 13.16 5.36 -2.37
C ILE A 165 12.16 6.07 -1.45
N ILE A 166 12.64 7.08 -0.73
CA ILE A 166 11.88 7.79 0.29
C ILE A 166 11.60 9.23 -0.10
N PRO A 167 10.46 9.80 0.35
CA PRO A 167 10.09 11.19 0.09
C PRO A 167 10.81 12.16 1.03
N TRP A 168 10.57 13.44 0.80
CA TRP A 168 11.18 14.53 1.54
C TRP A 168 10.39 15.00 2.77
N ASN A 169 9.14 14.58 2.96
CA ASN A 169 8.28 15.15 4.01
C ASN A 169 8.55 14.62 5.43
N PHE A 170 8.98 13.37 5.57
CA PHE A 170 9.41 12.74 6.82
C PHE A 170 10.68 11.93 6.59
N PRO A 171 11.82 12.58 6.31
CA PRO A 171 13.01 11.92 5.77
C PRO A 171 13.51 10.73 6.61
N LEU A 172 13.80 10.95 7.89
CA LEU A 172 14.35 9.88 8.74
C LEU A 172 13.29 8.86 9.16
N LEU A 173 12.04 9.29 9.33
CA LEU A 173 10.95 8.39 9.67
C LEU A 173 10.66 7.41 8.51
N MET A 174 10.58 7.89 7.27
CA MET A 174 10.38 7.04 6.08
C MET A 174 11.57 6.11 5.83
N LEU A 175 12.79 6.55 6.16
CA LEU A 175 13.97 5.67 6.18
C LEU A 175 13.77 4.52 7.18
N ALA A 176 13.38 4.81 8.42
CA ALA A 176 13.18 3.80 9.46
C ALA A 176 12.05 2.83 9.13
N TRP A 177 10.94 3.32 8.58
CA TRP A 177 9.79 2.50 8.17
C TRP A 177 10.20 1.42 7.17
N LYS A 178 11.18 1.69 6.33
CA LYS A 178 11.64 0.77 5.28
C LYS A 178 12.88 -0.05 5.69
N ILE A 179 13.87 0.59 6.32
CA ILE A 179 15.11 -0.09 6.69
C ILE A 179 14.88 -1.09 7.84
N ALA A 180 14.11 -0.70 8.87
CA ALA A 180 13.94 -1.56 10.04
C ALA A 180 13.33 -2.93 9.72
N PRO A 181 12.18 -3.04 9.01
CA PRO A 181 11.63 -4.34 8.61
C PRO A 181 12.53 -5.09 7.63
N ALA A 182 13.19 -4.41 6.68
CA ALA A 182 14.10 -5.04 5.74
C ALA A 182 15.28 -5.73 6.45
N LEU A 183 15.90 -5.05 7.40
CA LEU A 183 17.02 -5.62 8.18
C LEU A 183 16.55 -6.74 9.11
N ALA A 184 15.40 -6.58 9.78
CA ALA A 184 14.83 -7.59 10.68
C ALA A 184 14.60 -8.93 9.96
N THR A 185 14.13 -8.88 8.74
CA THR A 185 13.83 -10.06 7.92
C THR A 185 15.03 -10.64 7.17
N GLY A 186 16.22 -10.01 7.30
CA GLY A 186 17.45 -10.53 6.69
C GLY A 186 17.74 -10.03 5.28
N ASN A 187 17.09 -8.95 4.84
CA ASN A 187 17.38 -8.27 3.57
C ASN A 187 18.58 -7.31 3.72
N THR A 188 19.17 -6.93 2.60
CA THR A 188 20.14 -5.83 2.48
C THR A 188 19.51 -4.70 1.69
N VAL A 189 20.00 -3.46 1.91
CA VAL A 189 19.30 -2.25 1.46
C VAL A 189 20.21 -1.36 0.63
N VAL A 190 19.62 -0.81 -0.44
CA VAL A 190 20.13 0.36 -1.17
C VAL A 190 19.05 1.44 -1.08
N LEU A 191 19.29 2.48 -0.30
CA LEU A 191 18.33 3.57 -0.07
C LEU A 191 18.73 4.82 -0.86
N LYS A 192 17.74 5.41 -1.53
CA LYS A 192 17.83 6.73 -2.16
C LYS A 192 16.93 7.72 -1.40
N PRO A 193 17.47 8.65 -0.62
CA PRO A 193 16.68 9.73 -0.02
C PRO A 193 16.26 10.75 -1.08
N ALA A 194 15.24 11.57 -0.76
CA ALA A 194 14.87 12.68 -1.63
C ALA A 194 16.01 13.71 -1.72
N GLU A 195 16.14 14.34 -2.87
CA GLU A 195 17.17 15.35 -3.15
C GLU A 195 17.03 16.61 -2.28
N TYR A 196 15.82 16.94 -1.85
CA TYR A 196 15.55 18.09 -0.98
C TYR A 196 15.94 17.87 0.48
N THR A 197 16.01 16.61 0.95
CA THR A 197 16.18 16.29 2.38
C THR A 197 17.10 15.08 2.61
N PRO A 198 18.37 15.13 2.16
CA PRO A 198 19.28 13.99 2.23
C PRO A 198 20.03 13.88 3.56
N LEU A 199 20.10 14.97 4.38
CA LEU A 199 21.08 15.08 5.48
C LEU A 199 20.86 14.09 6.60
N THR A 200 19.61 13.80 7.00
CA THR A 200 19.33 12.85 8.07
C THR A 200 19.63 11.40 7.66
N ALA A 201 19.47 11.05 6.37
CA ALA A 201 19.90 9.76 5.85
C ALA A 201 21.43 9.60 5.89
N LEU A 202 22.17 10.66 5.59
CA LEU A 202 23.65 10.67 5.69
C LEU A 202 24.13 10.62 7.13
N ALA A 203 23.45 11.28 8.06
CA ALA A 203 23.72 11.15 9.49
C ALA A 203 23.43 9.71 10.00
N PHE A 204 22.39 9.06 9.47
CA PHE A 204 22.11 7.65 9.78
C PHE A 204 23.18 6.70 9.23
N ALA A 205 23.74 6.99 8.05
CA ALA A 205 24.89 6.24 7.52
C ALA A 205 26.11 6.27 8.45
N GLU A 206 26.40 7.43 9.05
CA GLU A 206 27.46 7.57 10.07
C GLU A 206 27.16 6.68 11.29
N ILE A 207 25.93 6.68 11.77
CA ILE A 207 25.47 5.81 12.86
C ILE A 207 25.69 4.33 12.52
N CYS A 208 25.36 3.89 11.31
CA CYS A 208 25.60 2.51 10.85
C CYS A 208 27.10 2.15 10.89
N SER A 209 27.96 3.08 10.48
CA SER A 209 29.42 2.89 10.51
C SER A 209 29.95 2.82 11.94
N GLU A 210 29.53 3.71 12.84
CA GLU A 210 29.92 3.74 14.26
C GLU A 210 29.54 2.46 15.00
N LEU A 211 28.38 1.90 14.68
CA LEU A 211 27.90 0.63 15.26
C LEU A 211 28.63 -0.61 14.72
N GLY A 212 29.44 -0.46 13.68
CA GLY A 212 30.05 -1.60 13.01
C GLY A 212 29.04 -2.51 12.33
N LEU A 213 27.95 -1.94 11.78
CA LEU A 213 27.02 -2.70 10.94
C LEU A 213 27.80 -3.34 9.80
N PRO A 214 27.57 -4.64 9.47
CA PRO A 214 28.37 -5.30 8.44
C PRO A 214 28.35 -4.53 7.11
N LYS A 215 29.50 -4.35 6.49
CA LYS A 215 29.68 -3.59 5.26
C LYS A 215 28.73 -4.09 4.17
N GLY A 216 28.09 -3.17 3.45
CA GLY A 216 27.16 -3.48 2.37
C GLY A 216 25.74 -3.84 2.82
N VAL A 217 25.44 -4.04 4.11
CA VAL A 217 24.08 -4.33 4.60
C VAL A 217 23.15 -3.14 4.38
N VAL A 218 23.64 -1.92 4.64
CA VAL A 218 22.97 -0.65 4.31
C VAL A 218 23.88 0.15 3.41
N ASN A 219 23.31 0.62 2.29
CA ASN A 219 23.97 1.52 1.35
C ASN A 219 23.04 2.69 1.09
N ILE A 220 23.57 3.92 1.02
CA ILE A 220 22.81 5.14 0.76
C ILE A 220 23.42 5.85 -0.45
N VAL A 221 22.63 5.96 -1.51
CA VAL A 221 23.01 6.66 -2.76
C VAL A 221 22.10 7.88 -2.90
N THR A 222 22.69 9.06 -2.75
CA THR A 222 21.97 10.32 -2.90
C THR A 222 21.86 10.74 -4.37
N GLY A 223 20.89 11.57 -4.71
CA GLY A 223 20.67 12.05 -6.07
C GLY A 223 19.19 12.31 -6.36
N ASP A 224 18.92 12.76 -7.56
CA ASP A 224 17.60 13.12 -8.05
C ASP A 224 16.78 11.91 -8.57
N GLY A 225 15.74 12.19 -9.36
CA GLY A 225 14.88 11.16 -9.95
C GLY A 225 15.63 10.18 -10.86
N SER A 226 16.71 10.60 -11.52
CA SER A 226 17.50 9.72 -12.41
C SER A 226 18.23 8.62 -11.65
N THR A 227 18.73 8.93 -10.44
CA THR A 227 19.31 7.95 -9.51
C THR A 227 18.26 6.95 -9.05
N GLY A 228 17.02 7.42 -8.75
CA GLY A 228 15.91 6.55 -8.41
C GLY A 228 15.52 5.62 -9.55
N GLU A 229 15.47 6.12 -10.78
CA GLU A 229 15.18 5.34 -11.97
C GLU A 229 16.23 4.25 -12.22
N ALA A 230 17.53 4.57 -12.03
CA ALA A 230 18.60 3.59 -12.13
C ALA A 230 18.44 2.46 -11.11
N LEU A 231 18.04 2.77 -9.87
CA LEU A 231 17.78 1.78 -8.82
C LEU A 231 16.57 0.89 -9.16
N VAL A 232 15.49 1.47 -9.65
CA VAL A 232 14.27 0.74 -10.06
C VAL A 232 14.56 -0.23 -11.20
N LYS A 233 15.37 0.18 -12.17
CA LYS A 233 15.71 -0.63 -13.36
C LYS A 233 16.82 -1.65 -13.13
N HIS A 234 17.58 -1.56 -12.02
CA HIS A 234 18.76 -2.42 -11.81
C HIS A 234 18.37 -3.90 -11.70
N PRO A 235 18.94 -4.82 -12.50
CA PRO A 235 18.50 -6.22 -12.58
C PRO A 235 18.66 -6.99 -11.25
N ASP A 236 19.69 -6.69 -10.46
CA ASP A 236 20.02 -7.38 -9.21
C ASP A 236 19.33 -6.80 -7.97
N VAL A 237 18.26 -6.01 -8.15
CA VAL A 237 17.35 -5.58 -7.08
C VAL A 237 16.13 -6.48 -7.09
N ASP A 238 15.80 -7.08 -5.93
CA ASP A 238 14.73 -8.06 -5.79
C ASP A 238 13.38 -7.42 -5.40
N LYS A 239 13.43 -6.29 -4.68
CA LYS A 239 12.25 -5.54 -4.24
C LYS A 239 12.48 -4.04 -4.37
N ILE A 240 11.42 -3.32 -4.73
CA ILE A 240 11.37 -1.85 -4.62
C ILE A 240 10.31 -1.48 -3.57
N ALA A 241 10.72 -0.71 -2.56
CA ALA A 241 9.84 -0.06 -1.60
C ALA A 241 9.87 1.45 -1.85
N PHE A 242 8.76 2.00 -2.30
CA PHE A 242 8.65 3.40 -2.72
C PHE A 242 7.59 4.12 -1.90
N THR A 243 7.92 5.34 -1.44
CA THR A 243 6.95 6.30 -0.93
C THR A 243 7.12 7.62 -1.69
N GLY A 244 6.04 8.15 -2.24
CA GLY A 244 6.08 9.39 -3.01
C GLY A 244 4.78 9.67 -3.79
N SER A 245 4.89 10.36 -4.94
CA SER A 245 3.71 10.72 -5.73
C SER A 245 3.12 9.52 -6.49
N THR A 246 1.80 9.55 -6.69
CA THR A 246 1.06 8.53 -7.46
C THR A 246 1.58 8.41 -8.89
N GLU A 247 1.99 9.52 -9.51
CA GLU A 247 2.56 9.55 -10.85
C GLU A 247 3.87 8.73 -10.93
N VAL A 248 4.78 8.94 -9.98
CA VAL A 248 6.04 8.18 -9.91
C VAL A 248 5.76 6.71 -9.57
N GLY A 249 4.79 6.42 -8.69
CA GLY A 249 4.36 5.06 -8.38
C GLY A 249 3.90 4.29 -9.64
N ARG A 250 3.10 4.94 -10.50
CA ARG A 250 2.69 4.36 -11.81
C ARG A 250 3.90 4.11 -12.72
N ALA A 251 4.85 5.04 -12.79
CA ALA A 251 6.07 4.89 -13.58
C ALA A 251 6.92 3.69 -13.11
N ILE A 252 7.09 3.54 -11.79
CA ILE A 252 7.80 2.40 -11.18
C ILE A 252 7.08 1.08 -11.50
N ARG A 253 5.76 1.02 -11.31
CA ARG A 253 4.97 -0.15 -11.63
C ARG A 253 5.16 -0.58 -13.07
N LYS A 254 5.10 0.36 -14.01
CA LYS A 254 5.31 0.10 -15.44
C LYS A 254 6.73 -0.38 -15.73
N ALA A 255 7.74 0.27 -15.13
CA ALA A 255 9.14 -0.07 -15.33
C ALA A 255 9.52 -1.47 -14.80
N THR A 256 8.83 -1.94 -13.76
CA THR A 256 9.10 -3.24 -13.12
C THR A 256 8.19 -4.37 -13.60
N ALA A 257 7.22 -4.11 -14.47
CA ALA A 257 6.20 -5.08 -14.87
C ALA A 257 6.77 -6.39 -15.46
N ALA A 258 7.84 -6.29 -16.27
CA ALA A 258 8.51 -7.45 -16.86
C ALA A 258 9.63 -8.05 -15.98
N THR A 259 9.68 -7.68 -14.71
CA THR A 259 10.68 -8.17 -13.76
C THR A 259 10.02 -8.98 -12.64
N HIS A 260 10.84 -9.73 -11.90
CA HIS A 260 10.39 -10.47 -10.71
C HIS A 260 10.50 -9.64 -9.41
N LYS A 261 10.57 -8.31 -9.53
CA LYS A 261 10.68 -7.43 -8.37
C LYS A 261 9.35 -7.32 -7.64
N ASN A 262 9.39 -7.55 -6.34
CA ASN A 262 8.29 -7.22 -5.46
C ASN A 262 8.18 -5.70 -5.31
N LEU A 263 6.96 -5.19 -5.23
CA LEU A 263 6.68 -3.77 -5.03
C LEU A 263 5.84 -3.54 -3.79
N SER A 264 6.22 -2.56 -2.99
CA SER A 264 5.32 -1.83 -2.09
C SER A 264 5.33 -0.36 -2.47
N LEU A 265 4.14 0.22 -2.63
CA LEU A 265 3.93 1.60 -3.07
C LEU A 265 3.06 2.31 -2.05
N GLU A 266 3.61 3.32 -1.37
CA GLU A 266 2.89 4.24 -0.50
C GLU A 266 2.83 5.60 -1.18
N LEU A 267 1.61 6.01 -1.56
CA LEU A 267 1.42 7.15 -2.47
C LEU A 267 0.57 8.24 -1.83
N GLY A 268 0.15 9.20 -2.66
CA GLY A 268 -0.63 10.35 -2.21
C GLY A 268 -1.99 10.00 -1.62
N GLY A 269 -2.59 10.97 -0.94
CA GLY A 269 -3.91 10.85 -0.36
C GLY A 269 -4.74 12.14 -0.50
N LYS A 270 -6.04 12.00 -0.35
CA LYS A 270 -6.99 13.12 -0.21
C LYS A 270 -7.95 12.80 0.92
N SER A 271 -7.40 12.64 2.11
CA SER A 271 -8.07 12.08 3.27
C SER A 271 -9.22 12.96 3.76
N PRO A 272 -10.41 12.39 4.02
CA PRO A 272 -11.52 13.12 4.62
C PRO A 272 -11.35 13.25 6.13
N PHE A 273 -11.72 14.41 6.66
CA PHE A 273 -11.90 14.69 8.06
C PHE A 273 -13.40 14.97 8.28
N ILE A 274 -14.11 14.01 8.88
CA ILE A 274 -15.57 13.98 8.94
C ILE A 274 -16.02 14.39 10.35
N ILE A 275 -16.89 15.41 10.47
CA ILE A 275 -17.40 15.90 11.76
C ILE A 275 -18.92 15.82 11.78
N PHE A 276 -19.47 15.02 12.70
CA PHE A 276 -20.90 14.93 12.97
C PHE A 276 -21.34 15.98 13.97
N GLU A 277 -22.65 16.24 14.05
CA GLU A 277 -23.22 17.30 14.88
C GLU A 277 -23.07 17.07 16.38
N ASP A 278 -22.90 15.83 16.81
CA ASP A 278 -22.69 15.41 18.19
C ASP A 278 -21.21 15.45 18.63
N ALA A 279 -20.27 15.75 17.73
CA ALA A 279 -18.85 15.77 18.05
C ALA A 279 -18.47 16.91 19.01
N ASP A 280 -17.43 16.69 19.81
CA ASP A 280 -16.73 17.79 20.48
C ASP A 280 -16.08 18.70 19.43
N LEU A 281 -16.71 19.86 19.21
CA LEU A 281 -16.25 20.79 18.17
C LEU A 281 -14.92 21.48 18.52
N ASP A 282 -14.61 21.66 19.80
CA ASP A 282 -13.36 22.26 20.23
C ASP A 282 -12.20 21.25 20.05
N GLY A 283 -12.41 20.00 20.45
CA GLY A 283 -11.49 18.91 20.15
C GLY A 283 -11.30 18.69 18.66
N ALA A 284 -12.37 18.73 17.85
CA ALA A 284 -12.30 18.59 16.41
C ALA A 284 -11.51 19.73 15.73
N VAL A 285 -11.58 20.97 16.24
CA VAL A 285 -10.78 22.10 15.75
C VAL A 285 -9.29 21.86 16.00
N GLU A 286 -8.90 21.44 17.20
CA GLU A 286 -7.49 21.11 17.49
C GLU A 286 -7.03 19.90 16.67
N GLY A 287 -7.89 18.88 16.53
CA GLY A 287 -7.62 17.76 15.62
C GLY A 287 -7.43 18.20 14.17
N LEU A 288 -8.13 19.21 13.67
CA LEU A 288 -7.89 19.79 12.34
C LEU A 288 -6.55 20.51 12.26
N VAL A 289 -6.13 21.19 13.33
CA VAL A 289 -4.80 21.82 13.37
C VAL A 289 -3.72 20.77 13.17
N ASP A 290 -3.80 19.67 13.90
CA ASP A 290 -2.89 18.54 13.74
C ASP A 290 -3.10 17.77 12.41
N GLY A 291 -4.33 17.77 11.90
CA GLY A 291 -4.72 17.05 10.67
C GLY A 291 -4.20 17.67 9.38
N ILE A 292 -4.09 19.01 9.31
CA ILE A 292 -3.76 19.70 8.05
C ILE A 292 -2.59 20.68 8.14
N TRP A 293 -2.27 21.23 9.32
CA TRP A 293 -1.16 22.19 9.42
C TRP A 293 0.11 21.59 9.98
N LEU A 294 0.08 20.37 10.55
CA LEU A 294 1.30 19.57 10.82
C LEU A 294 2.15 19.53 9.55
N ASN A 295 3.46 19.72 9.69
CA ASN A 295 4.41 19.77 8.58
C ASN A 295 3.93 20.63 7.39
N GLN A 296 3.28 21.76 7.66
CA GLN A 296 2.73 22.69 6.64
C GLN A 296 1.75 22.00 5.67
N GLY A 297 1.06 20.95 6.09
CA GLY A 297 0.18 20.15 5.24
C GLY A 297 0.91 19.24 4.25
N GLN A 298 2.22 19.12 4.36
CA GLN A 298 3.06 18.24 3.56
C GLN A 298 3.03 16.79 4.10
N VAL A 299 1.82 16.28 4.30
CA VAL A 299 1.53 14.98 4.92
C VAL A 299 0.60 14.19 4.00
N CYS A 300 1.00 12.99 3.63
CA CYS A 300 0.23 12.13 2.70
C CYS A 300 -1.17 11.77 3.21
N CYS A 301 -1.32 11.60 4.53
CA CYS A 301 -2.58 11.30 5.19
C CYS A 301 -3.31 12.55 5.75
N ALA A 302 -2.82 13.76 5.46
CA ALA A 302 -3.44 15.00 5.94
C ALA A 302 -4.95 15.04 5.69
N GLY A 303 -5.72 15.41 6.71
CA GLY A 303 -7.17 15.58 6.65
C GLY A 303 -7.57 16.78 5.78
N SER A 304 -7.16 16.77 4.51
CA SER A 304 -7.23 17.91 3.58
C SER A 304 -8.61 18.17 3.00
N ARG A 305 -9.58 17.25 3.24
CA ARG A 305 -11.01 17.44 2.93
C ARG A 305 -11.82 17.44 4.21
N LEU A 306 -12.29 18.61 4.63
CA LEU A 306 -13.21 18.74 5.75
C LEU A 306 -14.65 18.47 5.29
N LEU A 307 -15.28 17.46 5.85
CA LEU A 307 -16.69 17.13 5.65
C LEU A 307 -17.45 17.42 6.95
N MET A 308 -18.32 18.42 6.95
CA MET A 308 -19.09 18.84 8.13
C MET A 308 -20.56 18.51 7.95
N GLN A 309 -21.22 18.01 8.98
CA GLN A 309 -22.68 17.94 8.96
C GLN A 309 -23.26 19.34 8.84
N GLU A 310 -24.27 19.53 7.97
CA GLU A 310 -24.78 20.85 7.59
C GLU A 310 -25.24 21.70 8.79
N SER A 311 -25.83 21.06 9.81
CA SER A 311 -26.29 21.71 11.03
C SER A 311 -25.21 22.44 11.85
N ILE A 312 -23.94 22.02 11.75
CA ILE A 312 -22.82 22.60 12.49
C ILE A 312 -21.88 23.44 11.64
N ALA A 313 -22.05 23.44 10.32
CA ALA A 313 -21.05 23.96 9.37
C ALA A 313 -20.68 25.43 9.66
N GLU A 314 -21.64 26.30 9.90
CA GLU A 314 -21.38 27.72 10.19
C GLU A 314 -20.65 27.91 11.53
N LYS A 315 -21.07 27.17 12.58
CA LYS A 315 -20.46 27.24 13.91
C LYS A 315 -19.02 26.73 13.86
N MET A 316 -18.80 25.60 13.18
CA MET A 316 -17.48 24.98 13.01
C MET A 316 -16.54 25.88 12.21
N THR A 317 -17.01 26.46 11.10
CA THR A 317 -16.21 27.39 10.28
C THR A 317 -15.75 28.58 11.09
N ARG A 318 -16.62 29.20 11.90
CA ARG A 318 -16.25 30.34 12.77
C ARG A 318 -15.19 29.94 13.81
N LYS A 319 -15.35 28.80 14.47
CA LYS A 319 -14.36 28.28 15.45
C LYS A 319 -13.01 28.05 14.76
N LEU A 320 -13.04 27.41 13.61
CA LEU A 320 -11.84 27.10 12.84
C LEU A 320 -11.11 28.38 12.39
N GLN A 321 -11.81 29.38 11.86
CA GLN A 321 -11.23 30.68 11.47
C GLN A 321 -10.62 31.42 12.66
N ALA A 322 -11.28 31.40 13.83
CA ALA A 322 -10.73 31.97 15.06
C ALA A 322 -9.43 31.26 15.46
N ARG A 323 -9.39 29.93 15.41
CA ARG A 323 -8.19 29.14 15.73
C ARG A 323 -7.07 29.36 14.70
N MET A 324 -7.38 29.37 13.42
CA MET A 324 -6.40 29.66 12.35
C MET A 324 -5.75 31.06 12.52
N SER A 325 -6.48 32.03 13.04
CA SER A 325 -5.94 33.38 13.29
C SER A 325 -4.89 33.41 14.41
N THR A 326 -4.78 32.37 15.19
CA THR A 326 -3.76 32.22 16.25
C THR A 326 -2.52 31.43 15.83
N LEU A 327 -2.54 30.82 14.64
CA LEU A 327 -1.40 30.06 14.12
C LEU A 327 -0.25 31.00 13.76
N ARG A 328 0.96 30.62 14.16
CA ARG A 328 2.18 31.40 13.95
C ARG A 328 3.02 30.77 12.85
N VAL A 329 3.30 31.54 11.81
CA VAL A 329 4.15 31.15 10.68
C VAL A 329 5.53 31.76 10.89
N GLY A 330 6.59 30.96 10.84
CA GLY A 330 7.92 31.51 11.10
C GLY A 330 9.07 30.52 11.01
N ALA A 331 10.21 30.91 11.60
CA ALA A 331 11.45 30.14 11.57
C ALA A 331 11.25 28.76 12.25
N PRO A 332 11.53 27.65 11.56
CA PRO A 332 11.21 26.29 12.06
C PRO A 332 11.88 25.90 13.37
N LEU A 333 13.06 26.47 13.67
CA LEU A 333 13.77 26.21 14.93
C LEU A 333 13.19 26.95 16.14
N ASP A 334 12.29 27.92 15.93
CA ASP A 334 11.55 28.54 17.01
C ASP A 334 10.43 27.61 17.50
N LYS A 335 10.54 27.11 18.72
CA LYS A 335 9.54 26.22 19.32
C LYS A 335 8.14 26.84 19.49
N ALA A 336 8.03 28.17 19.33
CA ALA A 336 6.76 28.86 19.39
C ALA A 336 5.99 28.86 18.05
N ILE A 337 6.59 28.40 16.97
CA ILE A 337 6.02 28.39 15.62
C ILE A 337 5.15 27.12 15.42
N ASP A 338 4.01 27.32 14.74
CA ASP A 338 3.06 26.27 14.40
C ASP A 338 3.23 25.80 12.95
N ILE A 339 3.64 26.69 12.04
CA ILE A 339 3.80 26.43 10.60
C ILE A 339 5.19 26.92 10.17
N GLY A 340 6.00 26.00 9.66
CA GLY A 340 7.33 26.27 9.12
C GLY A 340 7.33 26.60 7.62
N ALA A 341 8.45 26.32 6.94
CA ALA A 341 8.63 26.59 5.52
C ALA A 341 8.21 25.40 4.64
N ILE A 342 7.69 25.70 3.45
CA ILE A 342 7.47 24.71 2.38
C ILE A 342 8.83 24.25 1.85
N VAL A 343 9.01 22.97 1.65
CA VAL A 343 10.30 22.33 1.36
C VAL A 343 11.04 22.91 0.13
N ALA A 344 10.33 23.29 -0.92
CA ALA A 344 10.92 23.75 -2.17
C ALA A 344 10.02 24.72 -2.93
N ARG A 345 10.63 25.57 -3.78
CA ARG A 345 9.91 26.54 -4.64
C ARG A 345 8.87 25.87 -5.54
N VAL A 346 9.21 24.75 -6.15
CA VAL A 346 8.30 24.02 -7.03
C VAL A 346 7.03 23.57 -6.29
N GLN A 347 7.14 23.20 -5.03
CA GLN A 347 5.99 22.81 -4.20
C GLN A 347 5.15 24.03 -3.80
N LEU A 348 5.79 25.13 -3.43
CA LEU A 348 5.10 26.39 -3.14
C LEU A 348 4.28 26.88 -4.35
N ASP A 349 4.87 26.86 -5.54
CA ASP A 349 4.21 27.27 -6.78
C ASP A 349 3.05 26.33 -7.15
N ARG A 350 3.17 25.03 -6.85
CA ARG A 350 2.09 24.06 -7.02
C ARG A 350 0.91 24.36 -6.11
N ILE A 351 1.16 24.64 -4.82
CA ILE A 351 0.12 24.98 -3.84
C ILE A 351 -0.64 26.22 -4.31
N ASP A 352 0.07 27.29 -4.66
CA ASP A 352 -0.52 28.56 -5.11
C ASP A 352 -1.37 28.39 -6.38
N ARG A 353 -0.88 27.64 -7.35
CA ARG A 353 -1.63 27.33 -8.59
C ARG A 353 -2.92 26.56 -8.31
N MET A 354 -2.87 25.56 -7.43
CA MET A 354 -4.06 24.75 -7.10
C MET A 354 -5.08 25.54 -6.31
N VAL A 355 -4.67 26.41 -5.38
CA VAL A 355 -5.58 27.30 -4.65
C VAL A 355 -6.26 28.28 -5.62
N LYS A 356 -5.52 28.90 -6.55
CA LYS A 356 -6.09 29.77 -7.59
C LYS A 356 -7.10 29.04 -8.47
N GLN A 357 -6.83 27.80 -8.83
CA GLN A 357 -7.77 26.97 -9.59
C GLN A 357 -9.02 26.65 -8.77
N GLY A 358 -8.90 26.30 -7.50
CA GLY A 358 -10.04 26.05 -6.62
C GLY A 358 -10.95 27.27 -6.48
N ILE A 359 -10.37 28.47 -6.41
CA ILE A 359 -11.14 29.72 -6.40
C ILE A 359 -11.84 29.93 -7.75
N ALA A 360 -11.17 29.66 -8.86
CA ALA A 360 -11.77 29.71 -10.20
C ALA A 360 -12.91 28.69 -10.38
N ASP A 361 -12.81 27.52 -9.72
CA ASP A 361 -13.86 26.49 -9.67
C ASP A 361 -15.05 26.89 -8.77
N GLY A 362 -15.01 28.06 -8.10
CA GLY A 362 -16.10 28.60 -7.30
C GLY A 362 -15.94 28.48 -5.78
N ALA A 363 -14.82 27.99 -5.28
CA ALA A 363 -14.56 27.94 -3.84
C ALA A 363 -14.33 29.35 -3.26
N THR A 364 -14.83 29.56 -2.03
CA THR A 364 -14.56 30.76 -1.26
C THR A 364 -13.26 30.60 -0.47
N CYS A 365 -12.27 31.41 -0.74
CA CYS A 365 -10.98 31.37 -0.05
C CYS A 365 -10.96 32.32 1.15
N TRP A 366 -10.53 31.79 2.28
CA TRP A 366 -10.24 32.57 3.48
C TRP A 366 -8.84 32.25 4.01
N GLN A 367 -8.10 33.30 4.35
CA GLN A 367 -6.76 33.23 4.96
C GLN A 367 -6.69 34.23 6.13
N PRO A 368 -6.08 33.87 7.27
CA PRO A 368 -5.92 34.79 8.38
C PRO A 368 -4.91 35.91 8.04
N GLU A 369 -5.07 37.04 8.71
CA GLU A 369 -4.07 38.10 8.73
C GLU A 369 -2.95 37.74 9.71
N VAL A 370 -2.00 36.92 9.28
CA VAL A 370 -0.83 36.54 10.06
C VAL A 370 0.43 37.18 9.52
N LEU A 371 1.39 37.49 10.40
CA LEU A 371 2.70 38.01 10.02
C LEU A 371 3.46 36.90 9.29
N MET A 372 3.84 37.18 8.03
CA MET A 372 4.63 36.29 7.22
C MET A 372 6.09 36.68 7.25
N PRO A 373 7.04 35.71 7.34
CA PRO A 373 8.46 36.02 7.22
C PRO A 373 8.80 36.66 5.86
N ALA A 374 9.72 37.62 5.88
CA ALA A 374 10.12 38.34 4.67
C ALA A 374 11.01 37.53 3.70
N ARG A 375 11.58 36.41 4.21
CA ARG A 375 12.46 35.49 3.44
C ARG A 375 12.01 34.04 3.68
N GLY A 376 12.40 33.18 2.78
CA GLY A 376 12.04 31.72 2.86
C GLY A 376 10.77 31.39 2.06
N LEU A 377 10.42 30.13 2.10
CA LEU A 377 9.34 29.54 1.31
C LEU A 377 8.13 29.28 2.23
N TYR A 378 7.32 30.26 2.48
CA TYR A 378 6.17 30.17 3.39
C TYR A 378 4.85 30.32 2.64
N TYR A 379 3.82 29.61 3.13
CA TYR A 379 2.45 29.74 2.66
C TYR A 379 1.48 29.93 3.82
N LYS A 380 0.47 30.80 3.65
CA LYS A 380 -0.55 31.04 4.69
C LYS A 380 -1.45 29.84 4.89
N PRO A 381 -1.86 29.53 6.13
CA PRO A 381 -2.93 28.56 6.34
C PRO A 381 -4.19 29.03 5.59
N THR A 382 -4.77 28.13 4.79
CA THR A 382 -5.82 28.48 3.84
C THR A 382 -7.04 27.57 4.03
N LEU A 383 -8.23 28.17 4.13
CA LEU A 383 -9.50 27.49 4.12
C LEU A 383 -10.23 27.81 2.81
N LEU A 384 -10.55 26.80 2.04
CA LEU A 384 -11.43 26.87 0.88
C LEU A 384 -12.80 26.31 1.30
N SER A 385 -13.81 27.13 1.38
CA SER A 385 -15.21 26.72 1.67
C SER A 385 -16.06 26.71 0.40
N ASN A 386 -17.26 26.11 0.49
CA ASN A 386 -18.16 25.94 -0.66
C ASN A 386 -17.51 25.17 -1.82
N VAL A 387 -16.63 24.21 -1.49
CA VAL A 387 -15.95 23.41 -2.50
C VAL A 387 -16.91 22.40 -3.13
N HIS A 388 -17.00 22.42 -4.46
CA HIS A 388 -17.77 21.41 -5.17
C HIS A 388 -17.01 20.05 -5.18
N PRO A 389 -17.69 18.90 -5.01
CA PRO A 389 -17.00 17.59 -4.98
C PRO A 389 -16.17 17.25 -6.21
N THR A 390 -16.44 17.87 -7.37
CA THR A 390 -15.68 17.66 -8.62
C THR A 390 -14.53 18.66 -8.81
N SER A 391 -14.40 19.65 -7.93
CA SER A 391 -13.28 20.63 -8.01
C SER A 391 -11.94 19.94 -7.84
N ILE A 392 -10.92 20.47 -8.54
CA ILE A 392 -9.55 19.98 -8.44
C ILE A 392 -9.05 19.91 -6.98
N VAL A 393 -9.44 20.88 -6.13
CA VAL A 393 -9.05 20.94 -4.72
C VAL A 393 -9.76 19.93 -3.83
N ALA A 394 -10.86 19.31 -4.31
CA ALA A 394 -11.51 18.18 -3.68
C ALA A 394 -10.97 16.83 -4.15
N GLN A 395 -10.44 16.75 -5.37
CA GLN A 395 -10.06 15.51 -6.03
C GLN A 395 -8.55 15.26 -6.05
N GLN A 396 -7.71 16.29 -6.07
CA GLN A 396 -6.26 16.15 -6.15
C GLN A 396 -5.56 16.58 -4.86
N GLU A 397 -4.45 15.93 -4.57
CA GLU A 397 -3.59 16.25 -3.45
C GLU A 397 -2.84 17.56 -3.68
N ILE A 398 -3.05 18.57 -2.80
CA ILE A 398 -2.37 19.86 -2.83
C ILE A 398 -0.99 19.75 -2.20
N PHE A 399 -0.88 19.02 -1.10
CA PHE A 399 0.32 18.79 -0.29
C PHE A 399 0.89 20.08 0.30
N GLY A 400 0.02 20.85 0.93
CA GLY A 400 0.31 22.15 1.54
C GLY A 400 -0.75 22.54 2.57
N PRO A 401 -0.63 23.71 3.24
CA PRO A 401 -1.47 24.09 4.38
C PRO A 401 -2.86 24.61 3.93
N VAL A 402 -3.56 23.79 3.14
CA VAL A 402 -4.82 24.13 2.47
C VAL A 402 -5.89 23.09 2.77
N LEU A 403 -6.98 23.54 3.40
CA LEU A 403 -8.14 22.74 3.76
C LEU A 403 -9.31 23.02 2.81
N ALA A 404 -9.87 21.98 2.18
CA ALA A 404 -11.06 22.09 1.33
C ALA A 404 -12.30 21.61 2.10
N ALA A 405 -13.30 22.48 2.30
CA ALA A 405 -14.46 22.22 3.13
C ALA A 405 -15.73 22.03 2.31
N MET A 406 -16.49 21.00 2.66
CA MET A 406 -17.77 20.60 2.10
C MET A 406 -18.75 20.24 3.22
N THR A 407 -20.04 20.14 2.92
CA THR A 407 -21.07 19.74 3.88
C THR A 407 -21.76 18.45 3.46
N PHE A 408 -22.35 17.75 4.42
CA PHE A 408 -23.21 16.58 4.21
C PHE A 408 -24.41 16.63 5.18
N ARG A 409 -25.45 15.86 4.91
CA ARG A 409 -26.68 15.80 5.72
C ARG A 409 -26.83 14.53 6.52
N THR A 410 -26.40 13.40 5.96
CA THR A 410 -26.58 12.08 6.56
C THR A 410 -25.27 11.30 6.64
N PRO A 411 -25.13 10.33 7.56
CA PRO A 411 -23.95 9.46 7.60
C PRO A 411 -23.66 8.75 6.27
N ARG A 412 -24.71 8.38 5.52
CA ARG A 412 -24.55 7.77 4.21
C ARG A 412 -23.91 8.74 3.21
N GLU A 413 -24.39 9.97 3.15
CA GLU A 413 -23.83 11.01 2.28
C GLU A 413 -22.36 11.32 2.66
N ALA A 414 -22.05 11.36 3.98
CA ALA A 414 -20.68 11.51 4.45
C ALA A 414 -19.76 10.42 3.90
N VAL A 415 -20.18 9.16 3.94
CA VAL A 415 -19.43 8.02 3.38
C VAL A 415 -19.30 8.12 1.85
N GLU A 416 -20.37 8.48 1.14
CA GLU A 416 -20.37 8.66 -0.31
C GLU A 416 -19.39 9.77 -0.73
N LEU A 417 -19.43 10.94 -0.07
CA LEU A 417 -18.49 12.04 -0.31
C LEU A 417 -17.05 11.67 0.07
N ALA A 418 -16.85 11.00 1.21
CA ALA A 418 -15.54 10.57 1.67
C ALA A 418 -14.88 9.62 0.66
N ASN A 419 -15.65 8.68 0.12
CA ASN A 419 -15.17 7.69 -0.85
C ASN A 419 -15.13 8.19 -2.30
N ASN A 420 -15.64 9.40 -2.59
CA ASN A 420 -15.64 10.01 -3.92
C ASN A 420 -14.27 10.61 -4.26
N THR A 421 -13.28 9.75 -4.34
CA THR A 421 -11.89 10.06 -4.72
C THR A 421 -11.21 8.80 -5.23
N VAL A 422 -10.17 8.95 -6.02
CA VAL A 422 -9.32 7.83 -6.46
C VAL A 422 -8.39 7.33 -5.34
N TYR A 423 -8.21 8.12 -4.28
CA TYR A 423 -7.37 7.81 -3.14
C TYR A 423 -8.08 7.00 -2.05
N GLY A 424 -7.30 6.48 -1.11
CA GLY A 424 -7.81 5.75 0.04
C GLY A 424 -6.72 5.53 1.11
N LEU A 425 -5.97 6.59 1.48
CA LEU A 425 -4.88 6.46 2.44
C LEU A 425 -5.39 6.46 3.88
N ALA A 426 -5.99 7.57 4.32
CA ALA A 426 -6.47 7.71 5.68
C ALA A 426 -7.80 8.48 5.75
N ALA A 427 -8.40 8.51 6.94
CA ALA A 427 -9.58 9.29 7.27
C ALA A 427 -9.63 9.60 8.78
N SER A 428 -10.32 10.67 9.17
CA SER A 428 -10.68 10.95 10.56
C SER A 428 -12.19 11.07 10.69
N VAL A 429 -12.77 10.49 11.75
CA VAL A 429 -14.22 10.50 12.02
C VAL A 429 -14.46 11.02 13.44
N TRP A 430 -15.19 12.11 13.56
CA TRP A 430 -15.49 12.78 14.84
C TRP A 430 -16.97 12.68 15.18
N SER A 431 -17.29 11.98 16.23
CA SER A 431 -18.65 11.77 16.78
C SER A 431 -18.54 11.23 18.20
N GLU A 432 -19.36 11.70 19.11
CA GLU A 432 -19.49 11.15 20.46
C GLU A 432 -20.28 9.83 20.48
N SER A 433 -21.01 9.53 19.40
CA SER A 433 -21.65 8.24 19.23
C SER A 433 -20.68 7.20 18.67
N ILE A 434 -20.22 6.28 19.52
CA ILE A 434 -19.36 5.16 19.11
C ILE A 434 -20.00 4.32 17.98
N ASN A 435 -21.34 4.21 17.95
CA ASN A 435 -22.05 3.49 16.91
C ASN A 435 -21.89 4.18 15.55
N VAL A 436 -22.03 5.52 15.50
CA VAL A 436 -21.84 6.31 14.28
C VAL A 436 -20.39 6.24 13.84
N ALA A 437 -19.46 6.48 14.78
CA ALA A 437 -18.02 6.50 14.50
C ALA A 437 -17.53 5.17 13.89
N LEU A 438 -17.85 4.04 14.51
CA LEU A 438 -17.44 2.72 14.02
C LEU A 438 -18.18 2.31 12.74
N HIS A 439 -19.49 2.61 12.65
CA HIS A 439 -20.27 2.30 11.45
C HIS A 439 -19.74 3.04 10.22
N VAL A 440 -19.41 4.32 10.36
CA VAL A 440 -18.82 5.12 9.26
C VAL A 440 -17.42 4.63 8.96
N SER A 441 -16.54 4.45 9.97
CA SER A 441 -15.16 4.00 9.80
C SER A 441 -15.05 2.70 9.02
N ALA A 442 -15.92 1.74 9.28
CA ALA A 442 -15.95 0.47 8.57
C ALA A 442 -16.29 0.60 7.08
N GLN A 443 -17.01 1.67 6.67
CA GLN A 443 -17.44 1.88 5.27
C GLN A 443 -16.49 2.76 4.46
N LEU A 444 -15.55 3.44 5.12
CA LEU A 444 -14.56 4.28 4.43
C LEU A 444 -13.56 3.41 3.66
N LYS A 445 -13.26 3.78 2.43
CA LYS A 445 -12.21 3.16 1.61
C LYS A 445 -10.86 3.81 1.94
N ALA A 446 -10.35 3.53 3.15
CA ALA A 446 -9.10 4.05 3.67
C ALA A 446 -8.38 2.98 4.48
N GLY A 447 -7.05 2.93 4.37
CA GLY A 447 -6.25 1.96 5.09
C GLY A 447 -6.08 2.28 6.58
N VAL A 448 -6.21 3.57 6.95
CA VAL A 448 -6.19 4.02 8.35
C VAL A 448 -7.37 4.94 8.61
N VAL A 449 -8.08 4.71 9.73
CA VAL A 449 -9.15 5.58 10.19
C VAL A 449 -8.93 5.93 11.66
N TRP A 450 -8.93 7.21 11.97
CA TRP A 450 -8.85 7.71 13.34
C TRP A 450 -10.23 8.15 13.81
N VAL A 451 -10.67 7.65 14.96
CA VAL A 451 -11.91 8.07 15.63
C VAL A 451 -11.54 9.12 16.66
N ASN A 452 -12.21 10.27 16.68
CA ASN A 452 -11.97 11.41 17.59
C ASN A 452 -10.48 11.73 17.80
N SER A 453 -9.69 11.54 16.75
CA SER A 453 -8.24 11.73 16.72
C SER A 453 -7.75 11.85 15.29
N THR A 454 -6.46 12.13 15.11
CA THR A 454 -5.80 12.19 13.80
C THR A 454 -4.30 12.03 13.94
N ASN A 455 -3.62 11.62 12.86
CA ASN A 455 -2.16 11.53 12.77
C ASN A 455 -1.48 10.75 13.91
N LEU A 456 -2.17 9.73 14.44
CA LEU A 456 -1.60 8.81 15.41
C LEU A 456 -0.88 7.67 14.69
N PHE A 457 0.38 7.43 15.09
CA PHE A 457 1.23 6.40 14.50
C PHE A 457 1.95 5.59 15.58
N ASP A 458 2.09 4.29 15.37
CA ASP A 458 2.97 3.43 16.14
C ASP A 458 3.55 2.32 15.26
N ALA A 459 4.74 1.86 15.60
CA ALA A 459 5.43 0.81 14.86
C ALA A 459 4.67 -0.53 14.83
N ALA A 460 3.78 -0.77 15.82
CA ALA A 460 2.99 -1.99 15.92
C ALA A 460 1.73 -1.98 15.03
N CYS A 461 1.35 -0.82 14.48
CA CYS A 461 0.16 -0.66 13.66
C CYS A 461 0.56 -0.45 12.20
N GLY A 462 -0.03 -1.22 11.29
CA GLY A 462 0.23 -1.08 9.86
C GLY A 462 -0.34 0.23 9.32
N PHE A 463 0.43 0.88 8.43
CA PHE A 463 0.03 2.07 7.68
C PHE A 463 0.12 1.79 6.19
N GLY A 464 -0.87 2.23 5.42
CA GLY A 464 -0.87 2.10 3.97
C GLY A 464 -2.22 2.35 3.34
N GLY A 465 -2.23 2.50 2.03
CA GLY A 465 -3.37 2.95 1.26
C GLY A 465 -4.21 1.85 0.63
N TYR A 466 -5.37 2.27 0.13
CA TYR A 466 -6.26 1.58 -0.79
C TYR A 466 -6.24 2.32 -2.14
N ARG A 467 -6.67 1.67 -3.21
CA ARG A 467 -6.82 2.28 -4.53
C ARG A 467 -5.51 2.94 -5.01
N GLU A 468 -5.57 4.19 -5.52
CA GLU A 468 -4.42 4.93 -6.04
C GLU A 468 -3.49 5.51 -4.95
N SER A 469 -3.82 5.33 -3.67
CA SER A 469 -2.87 5.56 -2.58
C SER A 469 -1.84 4.44 -2.43
N GLY A 470 -1.93 3.41 -3.25
CA GLY A 470 -0.93 2.36 -3.34
C GLY A 470 -1.35 1.04 -2.67
N TYR A 471 -0.38 0.18 -2.48
CA TYR A 471 -0.54 -1.15 -1.90
C TYR A 471 0.73 -1.58 -1.15
N GLY A 472 0.57 -2.54 -0.26
CA GLY A 472 1.54 -2.88 0.77
C GLY A 472 1.22 -2.13 2.07
N ARG A 473 2.01 -2.41 3.10
CA ARG A 473 1.89 -1.74 4.41
C ARG A 473 3.29 -1.44 4.96
N GLU A 474 3.36 -0.36 5.72
CA GLU A 474 4.54 0.02 6.51
C GLU A 474 4.20 -0.14 8.00
N GLY A 475 5.13 -0.67 8.79
CA GLY A 475 4.87 -1.00 10.20
C GLY A 475 3.93 -2.20 10.39
N GLY A 476 3.67 -2.54 11.66
CA GLY A 476 2.87 -3.70 11.99
C GLY A 476 3.50 -5.04 11.56
N ARG A 477 2.74 -6.11 11.72
CA ARG A 477 3.07 -7.43 11.19
C ARG A 477 2.99 -7.43 9.65
N GLU A 478 2.04 -6.70 9.12
CA GLU A 478 1.76 -6.55 7.68
C GLU A 478 2.94 -5.95 6.93
N GLY A 479 3.54 -4.89 7.47
CA GLY A 479 4.72 -4.26 6.88
C GLY A 479 5.96 -5.16 6.90
N LEU A 480 6.04 -6.08 7.86
CA LEU A 480 7.12 -7.07 7.90
C LEU A 480 6.98 -8.10 6.78
N THR A 481 5.75 -8.55 6.47
CA THR A 481 5.49 -9.54 5.40
C THR A 481 5.87 -9.02 4.03
N GLU A 482 5.87 -7.70 3.81
CA GLU A 482 6.32 -7.08 2.56
C GLU A 482 7.79 -7.42 2.19
N TYR A 483 8.59 -7.81 3.16
CA TYR A 483 10.03 -8.12 3.00
C TYR A 483 10.33 -9.63 3.07
N LEU A 484 9.28 -10.47 3.05
CA LEU A 484 9.37 -11.92 3.14
C LEU A 484 8.69 -12.59 1.93
N GLU A 485 9.20 -13.75 1.58
CA GLU A 485 8.58 -14.64 0.59
C GLU A 485 8.62 -16.09 1.09
N PRO A 486 7.61 -16.91 0.76
CA PRO A 486 7.71 -18.34 1.00
C PRO A 486 8.92 -18.94 0.29
N THR A 487 9.70 -19.72 1.02
CA THR A 487 10.94 -20.32 0.48
C THR A 487 10.65 -21.25 -0.73
N TRP A 488 9.49 -21.91 -0.73
CA TRP A 488 9.07 -22.75 -1.84
C TRP A 488 8.82 -21.93 -3.11
N PHE A 489 8.22 -20.72 -2.99
CA PHE A 489 7.92 -19.85 -4.12
C PHE A 489 9.20 -19.43 -4.85
N ARG A 490 10.24 -19.05 -4.12
CA ARG A 490 11.54 -18.68 -4.71
C ARG A 490 12.22 -19.85 -5.44
N LYS A 491 12.00 -21.07 -4.97
CA LYS A 491 12.60 -22.31 -5.53
C LYS A 491 11.74 -22.92 -6.64
N ALA A 492 10.50 -22.48 -6.81
CA ALA A 492 9.59 -23.01 -7.82
C ALA A 492 10.18 -22.82 -9.24
N PRO A 493 10.17 -23.87 -10.08
CA PRO A 493 10.69 -23.79 -11.44
C PRO A 493 9.87 -22.83 -12.30
N ALA A 494 10.47 -22.31 -13.37
CA ALA A 494 9.73 -21.53 -14.35
C ALA A 494 8.63 -22.38 -14.98
N LEU A 495 7.45 -21.79 -15.15
CA LEU A 495 6.35 -22.41 -15.89
C LEU A 495 6.81 -22.62 -17.34
N LYS A 496 6.81 -23.85 -17.76
CA LYS A 496 7.15 -24.17 -19.16
C LYS A 496 6.08 -23.52 -20.04
N LYS A 497 6.50 -22.74 -21.06
CA LYS A 497 5.57 -22.34 -22.12
C LYS A 497 5.04 -23.62 -22.71
N ASN A 498 3.82 -23.98 -22.32
CA ASN A 498 3.08 -24.93 -23.10
C ASN A 498 2.95 -24.24 -24.45
N GLY A 499 3.63 -24.76 -25.47
CA GLY A 499 3.35 -24.36 -26.81
C GLY A 499 1.86 -24.55 -26.96
N ALA A 500 1.10 -23.48 -26.78
CA ALA A 500 -0.26 -23.41 -27.24
C ALA A 500 -0.11 -23.78 -28.73
N GLY A 501 -0.32 -25.04 -29.00
CA GLY A 501 -0.41 -25.48 -30.38
C GLY A 501 -1.43 -24.52 -30.95
N LYS A 502 -1.03 -23.69 -31.91
CA LYS A 502 -1.94 -23.09 -32.86
C LYS A 502 -2.63 -24.24 -33.57
N LYS A 503 -3.46 -24.98 -32.84
CA LYS A 503 -4.56 -25.68 -33.48
C LYS A 503 -5.53 -24.57 -33.80
N ASP A 504 -5.66 -24.25 -35.03
CA ASP A 504 -6.76 -23.46 -35.56
C ASP A 504 -8.02 -23.97 -34.89
N GLN A 505 -8.43 -23.30 -33.81
CA GLN A 505 -9.73 -23.52 -33.16
C GLN A 505 -10.70 -22.86 -34.13
N THR A 506 -11.32 -23.70 -34.98
CA THR A 506 -12.29 -23.25 -35.94
C THR A 506 -13.46 -22.63 -35.17
N GLU A 507 -13.67 -21.34 -35.34
CA GLU A 507 -14.87 -20.67 -34.85
C GLU A 507 -16.06 -21.26 -35.59
N VAL A 508 -16.96 -21.89 -34.87
CA VAL A 508 -18.15 -22.52 -35.46
C VAL A 508 -19.36 -21.66 -35.08
N ALA A 509 -20.05 -21.12 -36.06
CA ALA A 509 -21.43 -20.65 -35.87
C ALA A 509 -22.34 -21.87 -35.67
N SER A 510 -22.99 -21.95 -34.53
CA SER A 510 -23.77 -23.13 -34.13
C SER A 510 -25.07 -23.20 -34.93
N PRO A 511 -25.22 -24.12 -35.94
CA PRO A 511 -26.50 -24.37 -36.60
C PRO A 511 -27.19 -25.51 -35.87
N GLY A 512 -28.37 -25.25 -35.29
CA GLY A 512 -29.22 -26.29 -34.71
C GLY A 512 -29.43 -26.14 -33.21
N ILE A 513 -29.58 -27.26 -32.48
CA ILE A 513 -29.72 -27.27 -31.05
C ILE A 513 -28.42 -26.79 -30.42
N ASP A 514 -28.49 -25.67 -29.71
CA ASP A 514 -27.36 -25.06 -29.04
C ASP A 514 -26.88 -25.94 -27.84
N ARG A 515 -25.75 -26.61 -28.02
CA ARG A 515 -25.07 -27.45 -27.03
C ARG A 515 -23.90 -26.76 -26.32
N THR A 516 -23.67 -25.50 -26.61
CA THR A 516 -22.62 -24.71 -26.03
C THR A 516 -22.85 -24.50 -24.54
N VAL A 517 -21.88 -24.81 -23.71
CA VAL A 517 -21.87 -24.39 -22.32
C VAL A 517 -21.98 -22.88 -22.28
N LYS A 518 -22.75 -22.31 -21.34
CA LYS A 518 -22.95 -20.84 -21.27
C LYS A 518 -21.90 -20.21 -20.36
N LEU A 519 -21.73 -18.90 -20.52
CA LEU A 519 -21.08 -18.07 -19.51
C LEU A 519 -21.93 -18.07 -18.23
N TYR A 520 -21.30 -17.85 -17.06
CA TYR A 520 -22.01 -17.70 -15.79
C TYR A 520 -21.82 -16.28 -15.26
N ILE A 521 -22.84 -15.45 -15.35
CA ILE A 521 -22.79 -14.03 -14.99
C ILE A 521 -24.02 -13.66 -14.15
N GLY A 522 -23.79 -13.07 -12.96
CA GLY A 522 -24.85 -12.62 -12.08
C GLY A 522 -25.78 -13.74 -11.58
N GLY A 523 -25.23 -14.95 -11.40
CA GLY A 523 -25.99 -16.13 -10.99
C GLY A 523 -26.85 -16.73 -12.12
N LYS A 524 -26.53 -16.45 -13.40
CA LYS A 524 -27.30 -16.92 -14.54
C LYS A 524 -26.40 -17.40 -15.66
N GLN A 525 -26.92 -18.38 -16.40
CA GLN A 525 -26.30 -18.81 -17.65
C GLN A 525 -26.62 -17.81 -18.76
N VAL A 526 -25.56 -17.26 -19.38
CA VAL A 526 -25.67 -16.20 -20.39
C VAL A 526 -24.96 -16.63 -21.67
N ARG A 527 -25.55 -16.40 -22.83
CA ARG A 527 -24.86 -16.56 -24.11
C ARG A 527 -23.77 -15.50 -24.28
N PRO A 528 -22.63 -15.83 -24.88
CA PRO A 528 -21.59 -14.83 -25.17
C PRO A 528 -22.14 -13.79 -26.15
N ASP A 529 -21.77 -12.52 -25.95
CA ASP A 529 -22.19 -11.42 -26.85
C ASP A 529 -21.71 -11.64 -28.30
N SER A 530 -20.56 -12.31 -28.46
CA SER A 530 -20.02 -12.65 -29.77
C SER A 530 -20.92 -13.60 -30.59
N GLY A 531 -21.70 -14.46 -29.90
CA GLY A 531 -22.45 -15.55 -30.50
C GLY A 531 -21.57 -16.72 -30.99
N TYR A 532 -20.24 -16.65 -30.77
CA TYR A 532 -19.30 -17.70 -31.19
C TYR A 532 -19.00 -18.70 -30.06
N SER A 533 -18.66 -19.93 -30.50
CA SER A 533 -18.16 -21.00 -29.66
C SER A 533 -16.92 -21.65 -30.26
N VAL A 534 -16.21 -22.43 -29.47
CA VAL A 534 -15.11 -23.26 -29.91
C VAL A 534 -15.32 -24.70 -29.47
N GLU A 535 -14.91 -25.65 -30.31
CA GLU A 535 -14.91 -27.05 -29.98
C GLU A 535 -13.82 -27.42 -28.98
N ILE A 536 -14.19 -28.07 -27.91
CA ILE A 536 -13.26 -28.63 -26.94
C ILE A 536 -13.08 -30.12 -27.20
N ARG A 537 -11.84 -30.51 -27.44
CA ARG A 537 -11.48 -31.89 -27.79
C ARG A 537 -10.62 -32.54 -26.71
N GLY A 538 -10.91 -33.80 -26.42
CA GLY A 538 -10.12 -34.59 -25.47
C GLY A 538 -8.76 -35.02 -26.03
N LYS A 539 -7.94 -35.66 -25.18
CA LYS A 539 -6.58 -36.14 -25.53
C LYS A 539 -6.53 -37.08 -26.75
N LYS A 540 -7.64 -37.78 -27.04
CA LYS A 540 -7.77 -38.69 -28.18
C LYS A 540 -8.42 -38.02 -29.41
N GLY A 541 -8.62 -36.68 -29.38
CA GLY A 541 -9.23 -35.92 -30.48
C GLY A 541 -10.77 -35.96 -30.51
N GLN A 542 -11.43 -36.69 -29.60
CA GLN A 542 -12.91 -36.74 -29.54
C GLN A 542 -13.46 -35.38 -29.10
N LEU A 543 -14.60 -35.00 -29.67
CA LEU A 543 -15.34 -33.82 -29.27
C LEU A 543 -15.93 -34.04 -27.88
N LEU A 544 -15.60 -33.15 -26.93
CA LEU A 544 -16.12 -33.18 -25.57
C LEU A 544 -17.31 -32.24 -25.38
N GLY A 545 -17.34 -31.14 -26.10
CA GLY A 545 -18.39 -30.13 -26.06
C GLY A 545 -17.97 -28.85 -26.77
N GLU A 546 -18.80 -27.84 -26.66
CA GLU A 546 -18.52 -26.52 -27.19
C GLU A 546 -18.46 -25.49 -26.05
N SER A 547 -17.46 -24.64 -26.04
CA SER A 547 -17.28 -23.56 -25.07
C SER A 547 -17.61 -22.20 -25.70
N PRO A 548 -18.26 -21.26 -24.98
CA PRO A 548 -18.50 -19.94 -25.49
C PRO A 548 -17.19 -19.15 -25.61
N LEU A 549 -17.15 -18.22 -26.56
CA LEU A 549 -16.10 -17.21 -26.69
C LEU A 549 -16.58 -15.88 -26.13
N GLY A 550 -16.32 -15.65 -24.83
CA GLY A 550 -16.56 -14.37 -24.20
C GLY A 550 -15.69 -13.26 -24.78
N ASN A 551 -16.17 -12.03 -24.71
CA ASN A 551 -15.49 -10.85 -25.21
C ASN A 551 -15.48 -9.71 -24.17
N ARG A 552 -15.05 -8.51 -24.61
CA ARG A 552 -14.99 -7.30 -23.75
C ARG A 552 -16.34 -6.95 -23.12
N LYS A 553 -17.44 -7.13 -23.84
CA LYS A 553 -18.79 -6.79 -23.31
C LYS A 553 -19.22 -7.79 -22.24
N ASP A 554 -18.87 -9.06 -22.40
CA ASP A 554 -19.14 -10.08 -21.38
C ASP A 554 -18.36 -9.82 -20.10
N ILE A 555 -17.09 -9.44 -20.21
CA ILE A 555 -16.28 -9.02 -19.05
C ILE A 555 -16.93 -7.81 -18.36
N ARG A 556 -17.33 -6.77 -19.10
CA ARG A 556 -18.02 -5.61 -18.53
C ARG A 556 -19.29 -6.02 -17.76
N ASN A 557 -20.12 -6.85 -18.38
CA ASN A 557 -21.36 -7.33 -17.76
C ASN A 557 -21.06 -8.17 -16.49
N ALA A 558 -19.98 -8.96 -16.49
CA ALA A 558 -19.55 -9.73 -15.33
C ALA A 558 -19.03 -8.83 -14.20
N VAL A 559 -18.26 -7.78 -14.52
CA VAL A 559 -17.80 -6.78 -13.53
C VAL A 559 -18.98 -6.02 -12.94
N GLU A 560 -19.94 -5.58 -13.76
CA GLU A 560 -21.16 -4.94 -13.26
C GLU A 560 -21.98 -5.86 -12.34
N ALA A 561 -22.06 -7.15 -12.65
CA ALA A 561 -22.73 -8.14 -11.80
C ALA A 561 -21.97 -8.37 -10.48
N ALA A 562 -20.64 -8.44 -10.52
CA ALA A 562 -19.79 -8.55 -9.35
C ALA A 562 -19.92 -7.33 -8.43
N ARG A 563 -19.91 -6.11 -8.98
CA ARG A 563 -20.14 -4.87 -8.22
C ARG A 563 -21.52 -4.83 -7.55
N LYS A 564 -22.57 -5.30 -8.20
CA LYS A 564 -23.91 -5.40 -7.59
C LYS A 564 -23.95 -6.41 -6.44
N ALA A 565 -23.06 -7.38 -6.40
CA ALA A 565 -22.95 -8.39 -5.35
C ALA A 565 -21.99 -7.98 -4.20
N GLU A 566 -21.53 -6.73 -4.12
CA GLU A 566 -20.65 -6.21 -3.05
C GLU A 566 -21.19 -6.44 -1.62
N SER A 567 -22.50 -6.66 -1.47
CA SER A 567 -23.09 -7.06 -0.18
C SER A 567 -22.50 -8.35 0.38
N TRP A 568 -21.85 -9.19 -0.43
CA TRP A 568 -21.12 -10.37 0.01
C TRP A 568 -20.00 -10.04 1.01
N SER A 569 -19.29 -8.94 0.83
CA SER A 569 -18.28 -8.47 1.78
C SER A 569 -18.85 -8.10 3.15
N LYS A 570 -20.16 -7.76 3.21
CA LYS A 570 -20.88 -7.42 4.43
C LYS A 570 -21.60 -8.63 5.05
N ALA A 571 -21.65 -9.78 4.36
CA ALA A 571 -22.12 -11.03 4.94
C ALA A 571 -21.22 -11.42 6.10
N THR A 572 -21.83 -11.98 7.16
CA THR A 572 -21.02 -12.44 8.29
C THR A 572 -20.03 -13.51 7.85
N ALA A 573 -18.88 -13.57 8.48
CA ALA A 573 -17.86 -14.58 8.22
C ALA A 573 -18.42 -16.01 8.38
N HIS A 574 -19.31 -16.20 9.38
CA HIS A 574 -20.03 -17.44 9.58
C HIS A 574 -20.93 -17.82 8.38
N ASN A 575 -21.68 -16.85 7.84
CA ASN A 575 -22.53 -17.11 6.67
C ASN A 575 -21.68 -17.49 5.43
N ARG A 576 -20.55 -16.79 5.22
CA ARG A 576 -19.61 -17.17 4.15
C ARG A 576 -19.05 -18.58 4.33
N ALA A 577 -18.70 -18.96 5.58
CA ALA A 577 -18.25 -20.31 5.91
C ALA A 577 -19.33 -21.36 5.57
N GLN A 578 -20.59 -21.11 5.95
CA GLN A 578 -21.70 -22.05 5.66
C GLN A 578 -21.88 -22.27 4.17
N VAL A 579 -21.90 -21.21 3.36
CA VAL A 579 -22.03 -21.30 1.90
C VAL A 579 -20.88 -22.11 1.31
N LEU A 580 -19.65 -21.90 1.76
CA LEU A 580 -18.49 -22.67 1.31
C LEU A 580 -18.59 -24.16 1.69
N TYR A 581 -19.08 -24.48 2.89
CA TYR A 581 -19.34 -25.88 3.28
C TYR A 581 -20.43 -26.51 2.39
N TYR A 582 -21.51 -25.79 2.04
CA TYR A 582 -22.56 -26.30 1.13
C TYR A 582 -22.00 -26.55 -0.28
N ILE A 583 -21.11 -25.68 -0.77
CA ILE A 583 -20.41 -25.90 -2.05
C ILE A 583 -19.58 -27.18 -1.96
N GLY A 584 -18.85 -27.39 -0.85
CA GLY A 584 -18.02 -28.58 -0.61
C GLY A 584 -18.87 -29.85 -0.53
N GLU A 585 -20.00 -29.82 0.15
CA GLU A 585 -20.96 -30.95 0.25
C GLU A 585 -21.53 -31.30 -1.11
N ASN A 586 -22.05 -30.30 -1.86
CA ASN A 586 -22.64 -30.52 -3.18
C ASN A 586 -21.62 -30.98 -4.22
N LEU A 587 -20.38 -30.50 -4.15
CA LEU A 587 -19.30 -30.99 -5.00
C LEU A 587 -18.93 -32.44 -4.64
N SER A 588 -18.89 -32.79 -3.32
CA SER A 588 -18.60 -34.11 -2.85
C SER A 588 -19.65 -35.13 -3.31
N GLN A 589 -20.96 -34.81 -3.22
CA GLN A 589 -22.04 -35.64 -3.68
C GLN A 589 -21.99 -35.91 -5.20
N ARG A 590 -21.43 -35.02 -5.98
CA ARG A 590 -21.30 -35.13 -7.44
C ARG A 590 -19.88 -35.52 -7.89
N SER A 591 -19.02 -35.93 -6.98
CA SER A 591 -17.59 -36.15 -7.26
C SER A 591 -17.35 -37.20 -8.35
N GLU A 592 -18.07 -38.30 -8.35
CA GLU A 592 -17.95 -39.37 -9.37
C GLU A 592 -18.38 -38.83 -10.78
N GLU A 593 -19.49 -38.10 -10.84
CA GLU A 593 -20.00 -37.49 -12.08
C GLU A 593 -18.98 -36.50 -12.66
N ILE A 594 -18.50 -35.57 -11.85
CA ILE A 594 -17.55 -34.51 -12.26
C ILE A 594 -16.20 -35.12 -12.64
N ALA A 595 -15.68 -36.09 -11.85
CA ALA A 595 -14.46 -36.82 -12.18
C ALA A 595 -14.60 -37.62 -13.48
N GLY A 596 -15.77 -38.23 -13.74
CA GLY A 596 -16.06 -38.94 -14.99
C GLY A 596 -16.00 -38.01 -16.21
N ARG A 597 -16.57 -36.80 -16.12
CA ARG A 597 -16.52 -35.78 -17.21
C ARG A 597 -15.11 -35.25 -17.40
N LEU A 598 -14.43 -34.88 -16.32
CA LEU A 598 -13.08 -34.34 -16.33
C LEU A 598 -12.05 -35.36 -16.86
N ALA A 599 -12.27 -36.65 -16.62
CA ALA A 599 -11.38 -37.72 -17.05
C ALA A 599 -11.18 -37.79 -18.56
N ALA A 600 -12.15 -37.34 -19.35
CA ALA A 600 -12.04 -37.28 -20.80
C ALA A 600 -11.01 -36.22 -21.28
N ALA A 601 -10.79 -35.20 -20.50
CA ALA A 601 -9.83 -34.11 -20.77
C ALA A 601 -8.44 -34.41 -20.16
N VAL A 602 -8.39 -34.76 -18.86
CA VAL A 602 -7.11 -34.84 -18.12
C VAL A 602 -6.66 -36.29 -17.83
N GLY A 603 -7.53 -37.26 -17.95
CA GLY A 603 -7.30 -38.68 -17.62
C GLY A 603 -7.86 -39.03 -16.25
N LYS A 604 -8.24 -40.32 -16.06
CA LYS A 604 -9.01 -40.78 -14.90
C LYS A 604 -8.31 -40.52 -13.56
N LYS A 605 -7.04 -40.85 -13.44
CA LYS A 605 -6.27 -40.67 -12.18
C LYS A 605 -6.25 -39.18 -11.76
N GLN A 606 -5.86 -38.31 -12.67
CA GLN A 606 -5.78 -36.87 -12.39
C GLN A 606 -7.17 -36.30 -12.09
N ALA A 607 -8.20 -36.68 -12.85
CA ALA A 607 -9.56 -36.22 -12.62
C ALA A 607 -10.08 -36.56 -11.20
N THR A 608 -9.86 -37.79 -10.74
CA THR A 608 -10.26 -38.20 -9.40
C THR A 608 -9.53 -37.40 -8.34
N GLU A 609 -8.21 -37.24 -8.47
CA GLU A 609 -7.37 -36.51 -7.54
C GLU A 609 -7.72 -35.01 -7.51
N GLU A 610 -8.00 -34.37 -8.67
CA GLU A 610 -8.45 -32.98 -8.73
C GLU A 610 -9.76 -32.77 -7.97
N VAL A 611 -10.74 -33.66 -8.12
CA VAL A 611 -12.03 -33.53 -7.43
C VAL A 611 -11.87 -33.73 -5.93
N GLU A 612 -11.13 -34.74 -5.49
CA GLU A 612 -10.86 -35.02 -4.07
C GLU A 612 -10.17 -33.79 -3.42
N ARG A 613 -9.09 -33.29 -4.02
CA ARG A 613 -8.38 -32.10 -3.52
C ARG A 613 -9.23 -30.83 -3.56
N SER A 614 -10.11 -30.70 -4.52
CA SER A 614 -11.05 -29.56 -4.61
C SER A 614 -12.05 -29.55 -3.46
N VAL A 615 -12.57 -30.71 -3.07
CA VAL A 615 -13.45 -30.85 -1.89
C VAL A 615 -12.68 -30.50 -0.61
N GLU A 616 -11.48 -31.08 -0.41
CA GLU A 616 -10.64 -30.76 0.74
C GLU A 616 -10.37 -29.25 0.84
N ARG A 617 -10.07 -28.59 -0.28
CA ARG A 617 -9.79 -27.16 -0.35
C ARG A 617 -11.01 -26.30 0.00
N LEU A 618 -12.20 -26.71 -0.40
CA LEU A 618 -13.44 -26.06 -0.01
C LEU A 618 -13.63 -26.09 1.51
N PHE A 619 -13.40 -27.23 2.15
CA PHE A 619 -13.45 -27.35 3.60
C PHE A 619 -12.36 -26.53 4.30
N THR A 620 -11.16 -26.47 3.73
CA THR A 620 -10.07 -25.62 4.24
C THR A 620 -10.45 -24.14 4.27
N TYR A 621 -10.97 -23.59 3.17
CA TYR A 621 -11.33 -22.17 3.12
C TYR A 621 -12.65 -21.86 3.81
N ALA A 622 -13.59 -22.80 3.89
CA ALA A 622 -14.75 -22.69 4.76
C ALA A 622 -14.32 -22.59 6.23
N GLY A 623 -13.32 -23.40 6.63
CA GLY A 623 -12.72 -23.33 7.97
C GLY A 623 -12.00 -22.01 8.26
N TRP A 624 -11.36 -21.40 7.26
CA TRP A 624 -10.66 -20.13 7.42
C TRP A 624 -11.57 -18.90 7.41
N ALA A 625 -12.73 -18.96 6.77
CA ALA A 625 -13.58 -17.80 6.50
C ALA A 625 -13.94 -16.97 7.74
N ASP A 626 -14.08 -17.62 8.90
CA ASP A 626 -14.40 -16.99 10.20
C ASP A 626 -13.25 -17.04 11.21
N LYS A 627 -12.00 -17.25 10.76
CA LYS A 627 -10.81 -17.36 11.62
C LYS A 627 -9.64 -16.48 11.15
N PHE A 628 -9.84 -15.70 10.11
CA PHE A 628 -8.85 -14.75 9.56
C PHE A 628 -9.40 -13.33 9.60
N ASP A 629 -9.66 -12.84 10.81
CA ASP A 629 -10.46 -11.64 11.08
C ASP A 629 -9.63 -10.41 11.48
N GLY A 630 -8.37 -10.54 11.83
CA GLY A 630 -7.48 -9.42 12.12
C GLY A 630 -6.85 -9.46 13.52
N ALA A 631 -6.47 -8.29 14.03
CA ALA A 631 -5.77 -8.14 15.30
C ALA A 631 -6.18 -6.87 16.05
N VAL A 632 -5.90 -6.82 17.34
CA VAL A 632 -6.01 -5.60 18.16
C VAL A 632 -4.63 -5.23 18.68
N HIS A 633 -4.20 -3.99 18.43
CA HIS A 633 -2.92 -3.46 18.90
C HIS A 633 -3.14 -2.50 20.08
N ASN A 634 -2.20 -2.53 21.02
CA ASN A 634 -2.15 -1.61 22.15
C ASN A 634 -0.92 -0.70 22.01
N PRO A 635 -1.02 0.42 21.27
CA PRO A 635 0.08 1.36 21.11
C PRO A 635 0.41 2.07 22.43
N PRO A 636 1.58 2.75 22.56
CA PRO A 636 2.00 3.37 23.82
C PRO A 636 1.18 4.60 24.24
N MET A 637 0.25 5.07 23.42
CA MET A 637 -0.72 6.12 23.73
C MET A 637 -2.07 5.52 24.16
N ARG A 638 -2.94 6.32 24.79
CA ARG A 638 -4.29 5.88 25.25
C ARG A 638 -5.25 5.63 24.07
N ASN A 639 -4.92 4.65 23.25
CA ASN A 639 -5.68 4.20 22.09
C ASN A 639 -5.61 2.69 21.95
N VAL A 640 -6.60 2.10 21.33
CA VAL A 640 -6.50 0.79 20.71
C VAL A 640 -6.54 0.97 19.19
N SER A 641 -5.77 0.17 18.46
CA SER A 641 -5.90 0.08 17.01
C SER A 641 -6.46 -1.29 16.64
N ILE A 642 -7.58 -1.29 15.95
CA ILE A 642 -8.26 -2.49 15.47
C ILE A 642 -7.81 -2.69 14.01
N ALA A 643 -6.92 -3.65 13.79
CA ALA A 643 -6.48 -4.05 12.46
C ALA A 643 -7.46 -5.07 11.89
N MET A 644 -8.34 -4.63 10.99
CA MET A 644 -9.36 -5.45 10.37
C MET A 644 -8.88 -5.99 9.03
N ASN A 645 -9.03 -7.28 8.79
CA ASN A 645 -8.86 -7.86 7.47
C ASN A 645 -10.14 -7.65 6.65
N GLU A 646 -10.05 -6.84 5.60
CA GLU A 646 -11.17 -6.54 4.70
C GLU A 646 -10.96 -7.16 3.33
N ALA A 647 -12.04 -7.46 2.63
CA ALA A 647 -11.99 -7.84 1.22
C ALA A 647 -11.30 -6.75 0.37
N VAL A 648 -10.51 -7.16 -0.59
CA VAL A 648 -9.94 -6.25 -1.61
C VAL A 648 -11.06 -5.56 -2.39
N GLY A 649 -12.09 -6.34 -2.77
CA GLY A 649 -13.25 -5.85 -3.52
C GLY A 649 -13.65 -6.78 -4.66
N THR A 650 -13.75 -6.26 -5.87
CA THR A 650 -14.00 -7.06 -7.08
C THR A 650 -12.66 -7.45 -7.71
N VAL A 651 -12.41 -8.76 -7.84
CA VAL A 651 -11.13 -9.30 -8.30
C VAL A 651 -11.28 -10.07 -9.62
N GLY A 652 -10.49 -9.73 -10.61
CA GLY A 652 -10.32 -10.51 -11.83
C GLY A 652 -9.39 -11.70 -11.60
N VAL A 653 -9.71 -12.87 -12.14
CA VAL A 653 -8.89 -14.08 -11.98
C VAL A 653 -8.63 -14.75 -13.32
N ILE A 654 -7.36 -14.94 -13.67
CA ILE A 654 -6.95 -15.77 -14.81
C ILE A 654 -6.46 -17.11 -14.28
N CYS A 655 -7.19 -18.18 -14.60
CA CYS A 655 -6.90 -19.52 -14.09
C CYS A 655 -5.84 -20.25 -14.94
N PRO A 656 -5.12 -21.25 -14.34
CA PRO A 656 -4.16 -22.07 -15.07
C PRO A 656 -4.83 -22.89 -16.16
N ALA A 657 -4.11 -23.17 -17.24
CA ALA A 657 -4.59 -24.00 -18.33
C ALA A 657 -4.69 -25.49 -17.91
N GLU A 658 -3.78 -25.93 -17.08
CA GLU A 658 -3.74 -27.27 -16.50
C GLU A 658 -4.72 -27.41 -15.35
N LEU A 659 -5.16 -28.31 -14.77
CA LEU A 659 -5.99 -28.44 -13.56
C LEU A 659 -7.26 -27.57 -13.62
N PRO A 660 -8.18 -27.84 -14.56
CA PRO A 660 -9.33 -26.96 -14.82
C PRO A 660 -10.28 -26.79 -13.60
N LEU A 661 -10.40 -27.78 -12.72
CA LEU A 661 -11.21 -27.68 -11.51
C LEU A 661 -10.38 -27.18 -10.33
N LEU A 662 -9.30 -27.89 -9.98
CA LEU A 662 -8.50 -27.58 -8.80
C LEU A 662 -7.82 -26.22 -8.93
N GLY A 663 -7.28 -25.88 -10.10
CA GLY A 663 -6.68 -24.58 -10.38
C GLY A 663 -7.68 -23.44 -10.27
N PHE A 664 -8.90 -23.61 -10.75
CA PHE A 664 -9.97 -22.64 -10.60
C PHE A 664 -10.32 -22.41 -9.11
N LEU A 665 -10.62 -23.50 -8.39
CA LEU A 665 -11.01 -23.40 -6.98
C LEU A 665 -9.90 -22.88 -6.08
N THR A 666 -8.63 -23.22 -6.36
CA THR A 666 -7.48 -22.72 -5.62
C THR A 666 -7.39 -21.19 -5.65
N LEU A 667 -7.70 -20.56 -6.79
CA LEU A 667 -7.61 -19.11 -6.94
C LEU A 667 -8.90 -18.38 -6.51
N VAL A 668 -10.06 -19.01 -6.65
CA VAL A 668 -11.36 -18.37 -6.36
C VAL A 668 -11.74 -18.47 -4.88
N LEU A 669 -11.50 -19.64 -4.23
CA LEU A 669 -11.97 -19.89 -2.86
C LEU A 669 -11.42 -18.92 -1.81
N PRO A 670 -10.11 -18.60 -1.74
CA PRO A 670 -9.61 -17.66 -0.77
C PRO A 670 -10.23 -16.26 -0.95
N LEU A 671 -10.50 -15.86 -2.18
CA LEU A 671 -11.12 -14.58 -2.50
C LEU A 671 -12.56 -14.50 -1.96
N ILE A 672 -13.40 -15.49 -2.26
CA ILE A 672 -14.80 -15.47 -1.81
C ILE A 672 -14.92 -15.75 -0.29
N ALA A 673 -14.02 -16.53 0.30
CA ALA A 673 -13.93 -16.70 1.75
C ALA A 673 -13.66 -15.37 2.47
N ALA A 674 -12.78 -14.55 1.89
CA ALA A 674 -12.45 -13.20 2.35
C ALA A 674 -13.58 -12.17 2.13
N GLY A 675 -14.63 -12.50 1.36
CA GLY A 675 -15.73 -11.60 1.04
C GLY A 675 -15.56 -10.81 -0.27
N ASN A 676 -14.59 -11.16 -1.12
CA ASN A 676 -14.44 -10.59 -2.46
C ASN A 676 -15.50 -11.13 -3.42
N THR A 677 -15.77 -10.38 -4.48
CA THR A 677 -16.48 -10.85 -5.67
C THR A 677 -15.48 -11.13 -6.79
N VAL A 678 -15.78 -12.09 -7.65
CA VAL A 678 -14.81 -12.62 -8.61
C VAL A 678 -15.35 -12.61 -10.03
N VAL A 679 -14.50 -12.19 -10.98
CA VAL A 679 -14.69 -12.39 -12.42
C VAL A 679 -13.55 -13.28 -12.91
N ALA A 680 -13.85 -14.57 -13.15
CA ALA A 680 -12.86 -15.58 -13.48
C ALA A 680 -12.89 -15.94 -14.96
N VAL A 681 -11.69 -16.04 -15.55
CA VAL A 681 -11.45 -16.69 -16.84
C VAL A 681 -10.93 -18.10 -16.53
N PRO A 682 -11.74 -19.15 -16.82
CA PRO A 682 -11.39 -20.53 -16.51
C PRO A 682 -10.30 -21.07 -17.43
N SER A 683 -9.84 -22.30 -17.16
CA SER A 683 -8.87 -22.99 -18.01
C SER A 683 -9.30 -23.02 -19.49
N GLU A 684 -8.45 -22.57 -20.40
CA GLU A 684 -8.71 -22.68 -21.85
C GLU A 684 -8.70 -24.13 -22.34
N SER A 685 -7.99 -25.02 -21.64
CA SER A 685 -7.88 -26.43 -22.07
C SER A 685 -9.17 -27.20 -21.80
N TYR A 686 -9.94 -26.85 -20.77
CA TYR A 686 -11.21 -27.48 -20.45
C TYR A 686 -12.20 -26.51 -19.78
N PRO A 687 -12.67 -25.48 -20.50
CA PRO A 687 -13.60 -24.50 -19.95
C PRO A 687 -15.01 -25.07 -19.70
N LEU A 688 -15.29 -26.31 -20.13
CA LEU A 688 -16.57 -27.00 -19.92
C LEU A 688 -16.87 -27.25 -18.45
N ILE A 689 -15.85 -27.22 -17.57
CA ILE A 689 -16.02 -27.32 -16.12
C ILE A 689 -16.96 -26.23 -15.55
N THR A 690 -17.06 -25.09 -16.23
CA THR A 690 -18.00 -24.03 -15.88
C THR A 690 -19.45 -24.54 -15.78
N GLY A 691 -19.81 -25.45 -16.68
CA GLY A 691 -21.15 -26.06 -16.71
C GLY A 691 -21.44 -26.93 -15.48
N ASP A 692 -20.42 -27.52 -14.88
CA ASP A 692 -20.55 -28.31 -13.66
C ASP A 692 -20.57 -27.40 -12.42
N LEU A 693 -19.70 -26.40 -12.38
CA LEU A 693 -19.55 -25.49 -11.25
C LEU A 693 -20.76 -24.60 -11.02
N TYR A 694 -21.41 -24.05 -12.08
CA TYR A 694 -22.55 -23.18 -11.85
C TYR A 694 -23.71 -23.92 -11.15
N GLN A 695 -23.93 -25.19 -11.45
CA GLN A 695 -24.96 -25.99 -10.78
C GLN A 695 -24.64 -26.20 -9.28
N VAL A 696 -23.37 -26.41 -8.95
CA VAL A 696 -22.92 -26.52 -7.57
C VAL A 696 -23.13 -25.18 -6.84
N PHE A 697 -22.78 -24.06 -7.46
CA PHE A 697 -22.96 -22.73 -6.85
C PHE A 697 -24.42 -22.35 -6.63
N GLU A 698 -25.30 -22.58 -7.64
CA GLU A 698 -26.73 -22.29 -7.53
C GLU A 698 -27.42 -23.12 -6.44
N THR A 699 -27.01 -24.37 -6.26
CA THR A 699 -27.60 -25.28 -5.23
C THR A 699 -26.96 -25.12 -3.84
N SER A 700 -26.01 -24.22 -3.69
CA SER A 700 -25.26 -23.99 -2.42
C SER A 700 -25.48 -22.59 -1.84
N ASP A 701 -26.55 -21.92 -2.24
CA ASP A 701 -26.92 -20.58 -1.76
C ASP A 701 -25.84 -19.49 -2.00
N LEU A 702 -24.93 -19.70 -2.95
CA LEU A 702 -23.96 -18.65 -3.32
C LEU A 702 -24.70 -17.51 -4.03
N PRO A 703 -24.67 -16.28 -3.51
CA PRO A 703 -25.41 -15.19 -4.13
C PRO A 703 -24.96 -14.91 -5.58
N GLY A 704 -25.92 -14.66 -6.45
CA GLY A 704 -25.63 -14.36 -7.86
C GLY A 704 -24.74 -13.13 -8.02
N GLY A 705 -23.64 -13.27 -8.76
CA GLY A 705 -22.65 -12.24 -8.97
C GLY A 705 -21.41 -12.31 -8.06
N VAL A 706 -21.43 -13.12 -6.99
CA VAL A 706 -20.22 -13.35 -6.16
C VAL A 706 -19.14 -14.01 -7.00
N VAL A 707 -19.51 -15.03 -7.79
CA VAL A 707 -18.62 -15.63 -8.79
C VAL A 707 -19.22 -15.45 -10.16
N ASN A 708 -18.45 -14.91 -11.10
CA ASN A 708 -18.81 -14.77 -12.51
C ASN A 708 -17.73 -15.47 -13.33
N ILE A 709 -18.13 -16.26 -14.33
CA ILE A 709 -17.20 -17.04 -15.15
C ILE A 709 -17.39 -16.68 -16.62
N VAL A 710 -16.33 -16.15 -17.22
CA VAL A 710 -16.28 -15.74 -18.62
C VAL A 710 -15.24 -16.59 -19.34
N ALA A 711 -15.70 -17.67 -19.99
CA ALA A 711 -14.83 -18.50 -20.83
C ALA A 711 -14.49 -17.78 -22.13
N GLY A 712 -13.25 -17.94 -22.60
CA GLY A 712 -12.75 -17.31 -23.82
C GLY A 712 -11.24 -17.43 -23.92
N ARG A 713 -10.63 -16.72 -24.85
CA ARG A 713 -9.16 -16.70 -24.99
C ARG A 713 -8.54 -15.89 -23.84
N ALA A 714 -7.76 -16.54 -22.99
CA ALA A 714 -7.21 -15.92 -21.78
C ALA A 714 -6.36 -14.70 -22.11
N THR A 715 -5.55 -14.70 -23.16
CA THR A 715 -4.72 -13.56 -23.58
C THR A 715 -5.54 -12.33 -24.02
N GLU A 716 -6.72 -12.52 -24.60
CA GLU A 716 -7.61 -11.43 -25.00
C GLU A 716 -8.39 -10.88 -23.79
N LEU A 717 -8.96 -11.77 -22.98
CA LEU A 717 -9.75 -11.40 -21.80
C LEU A 717 -8.87 -10.80 -20.69
N LEU A 718 -7.62 -11.26 -20.53
CA LEU A 718 -6.62 -10.72 -19.62
C LEU A 718 -6.42 -9.21 -19.83
N LYS A 719 -6.30 -8.77 -21.08
CA LYS A 719 -6.14 -7.34 -21.38
C LYS A 719 -7.33 -6.53 -20.87
N VAL A 720 -8.53 -7.01 -21.16
CA VAL A 720 -9.76 -6.33 -20.75
C VAL A 720 -9.90 -6.25 -19.23
N LEU A 721 -9.59 -7.35 -18.51
CA LEU A 721 -9.60 -7.38 -17.04
C LEU A 721 -8.54 -6.46 -16.45
N ALA A 722 -7.31 -6.50 -16.97
CA ALA A 722 -6.22 -5.70 -16.44
C ALA A 722 -6.46 -4.18 -16.59
N GLU A 723 -7.05 -3.76 -17.70
CA GLU A 723 -7.38 -2.35 -17.99
C GLU A 723 -8.70 -1.87 -17.36
N HIS A 724 -9.53 -2.77 -16.77
CA HIS A 724 -10.86 -2.39 -16.26
C HIS A 724 -10.75 -1.60 -14.96
N ASP A 725 -11.22 -0.35 -14.94
CA ASP A 725 -11.10 0.54 -13.78
C ASP A 725 -11.95 0.12 -12.56
N ASP A 726 -13.07 -0.60 -12.79
CA ASP A 726 -13.94 -1.10 -11.71
C ASP A 726 -13.47 -2.43 -11.10
N LEU A 727 -12.26 -2.90 -11.39
CA LEU A 727 -11.61 -3.98 -10.66
C LEU A 727 -10.66 -3.41 -9.61
N ASP A 728 -10.76 -3.92 -8.39
CA ASP A 728 -9.90 -3.54 -7.26
C ASP A 728 -8.63 -4.41 -7.19
N GLY A 729 -8.68 -5.61 -7.79
CA GLY A 729 -7.56 -6.53 -7.84
C GLY A 729 -7.58 -7.43 -9.08
N ILE A 730 -6.44 -8.04 -9.38
CA ILE A 730 -6.34 -9.08 -10.41
C ILE A 730 -5.32 -10.14 -9.98
N TRP A 731 -5.75 -11.41 -10.06
CA TRP A 731 -4.90 -12.57 -9.86
C TRP A 731 -4.65 -13.26 -11.19
N CYS A 732 -3.40 -13.52 -11.52
CA CYS A 732 -3.06 -14.16 -12.78
C CYS A 732 -2.09 -15.32 -12.56
N TYR A 733 -2.55 -16.52 -12.88
CA TYR A 733 -1.68 -17.65 -13.04
C TYR A 733 -1.37 -17.84 -14.53
N GLY A 734 -0.13 -17.54 -14.92
CA GLY A 734 0.27 -17.58 -16.31
C GLY A 734 1.79 -17.67 -16.48
N ASP A 735 2.25 -17.71 -17.71
CA ASP A 735 3.68 -17.59 -18.01
C ASP A 735 4.22 -16.17 -17.72
N ALA A 736 5.52 -16.00 -17.81
CA ALA A 736 6.17 -14.72 -17.50
C ALA A 736 5.64 -13.55 -18.35
N GLU A 737 5.24 -13.80 -19.61
CA GLU A 737 4.70 -12.79 -20.53
C GLU A 737 3.29 -12.34 -20.10
N MET A 738 2.44 -13.29 -19.73
CA MET A 738 1.11 -12.98 -19.20
C MET A 738 1.20 -12.19 -17.87
N CYS A 739 2.08 -12.62 -16.97
CA CYS A 739 2.32 -11.92 -15.69
C CYS A 739 2.81 -10.49 -15.92
N ALA A 740 3.77 -10.28 -16.81
CA ALA A 740 4.27 -8.97 -17.19
C ALA A 740 3.17 -8.09 -17.82
N SER A 741 2.35 -8.66 -18.69
CA SER A 741 1.24 -7.95 -19.34
C SER A 741 0.20 -7.47 -18.33
N VAL A 742 -0.21 -8.32 -17.39
CA VAL A 742 -1.14 -7.93 -16.31
C VAL A 742 -0.58 -6.79 -15.48
N LYS A 743 0.67 -6.89 -15.05
CA LYS A 743 1.33 -5.84 -14.27
C LYS A 743 1.41 -4.51 -15.03
N ALA A 744 1.72 -4.54 -16.32
CA ALA A 744 1.83 -3.33 -17.14
C ALA A 744 0.48 -2.68 -17.43
N LEU A 745 -0.55 -3.48 -17.72
CA LEU A 745 -1.87 -2.98 -18.09
C LEU A 745 -2.72 -2.51 -16.89
N SER A 746 -2.39 -2.97 -15.68
CA SER A 746 -3.10 -2.60 -14.44
C SER A 746 -2.64 -1.28 -13.81
N VAL A 747 -1.84 -0.48 -14.51
CA VAL A 747 -1.26 0.77 -13.99
C VAL A 747 -2.30 1.88 -13.86
N GLY A 748 -3.40 1.85 -14.63
CA GLY A 748 -4.40 2.92 -14.71
C GLY A 748 -4.94 3.35 -13.34
N ASN A 749 -5.51 2.42 -12.60
CA ASN A 749 -6.08 2.62 -11.25
C ASN A 749 -5.22 2.02 -10.13
N LEU A 750 -4.00 1.58 -10.41
CA LEU A 750 -3.07 0.94 -9.45
C LEU A 750 -3.68 -0.21 -8.64
N LYS A 751 -4.62 -0.96 -9.26
CA LYS A 751 -5.23 -2.12 -8.60
C LYS A 751 -4.19 -3.11 -8.09
N GLN A 752 -4.52 -3.84 -7.04
CA GLN A 752 -3.65 -4.89 -6.51
C GLN A 752 -3.46 -6.00 -7.55
N VAL A 753 -2.23 -6.45 -7.73
CA VAL A 753 -1.92 -7.55 -8.66
C VAL A 753 -1.11 -8.61 -7.95
N TRP A 754 -1.65 -9.83 -7.98
CA TRP A 754 -0.92 -11.03 -7.57
C TRP A 754 -0.73 -11.94 -8.78
N THR A 755 0.49 -12.46 -8.96
CA THR A 755 0.81 -13.40 -10.02
C THR A 755 1.70 -14.53 -9.52
N ASN A 756 1.71 -15.65 -10.24
CA ASN A 756 2.69 -16.72 -9.99
C ASN A 756 4.10 -16.38 -10.50
N GLU A 757 4.37 -15.18 -10.96
CA GLU A 757 5.66 -14.73 -11.53
C GLU A 757 6.19 -15.65 -12.63
N GLY A 758 5.31 -16.28 -13.40
CA GLY A 758 5.71 -17.28 -14.41
C GLY A 758 6.30 -18.56 -13.82
N ARG A 759 6.05 -18.84 -12.54
CA ARG A 759 6.54 -20.03 -11.82
C ARG A 759 5.47 -21.11 -11.80
N GLN A 760 5.92 -22.35 -11.82
CA GLN A 760 5.02 -23.49 -11.68
C GLN A 760 4.72 -23.74 -10.20
N ILE A 761 3.46 -23.65 -9.82
CA ILE A 761 2.97 -23.98 -8.48
C ILE A 761 2.36 -25.39 -8.52
N ASP A 762 2.73 -26.24 -7.57
CA ASP A 762 2.11 -27.54 -7.42
C ASP A 762 0.82 -27.42 -6.60
N PHE A 763 -0.33 -27.45 -7.25
CA PHE A 763 -1.63 -27.33 -6.59
C PHE A 763 -2.05 -28.59 -5.81
N PHE A 764 -1.35 -29.70 -5.94
CA PHE A 764 -1.52 -30.87 -5.12
C PHE A 764 -0.69 -30.83 -3.82
N ASP A 765 0.29 -29.93 -3.74
CA ASP A 765 1.08 -29.67 -2.54
C ASP A 765 0.42 -28.54 -1.72
N ASN A 766 -0.21 -28.89 -0.59
CA ASN A 766 -0.95 -27.96 0.25
C ASN A 766 -0.11 -26.71 0.66
N PRO A 767 1.14 -26.84 1.13
CA PRO A 767 2.00 -25.67 1.41
C PRO A 767 2.13 -24.66 0.28
N GLN A 768 2.05 -25.10 -0.98
CA GLN A 768 2.15 -24.22 -2.16
C GLN A 768 0.81 -23.67 -2.63
N SER A 769 -0.30 -24.26 -2.24
CA SER A 769 -1.59 -24.05 -2.90
C SER A 769 -2.73 -23.63 -1.99
N GLU A 770 -2.50 -23.55 -0.67
CA GLU A 770 -3.52 -23.10 0.28
C GLU A 770 -2.94 -22.39 1.50
N GLY A 771 -3.80 -21.87 2.36
CA GLY A 771 -3.44 -21.28 3.65
C GLY A 771 -3.20 -19.77 3.62
N ARG A 772 -2.39 -19.29 4.58
CA ARG A 772 -2.21 -17.86 4.87
C ARG A 772 -1.72 -17.04 3.68
N TRP A 773 -0.81 -17.57 2.88
CA TRP A 773 -0.26 -16.86 1.72
C TRP A 773 -1.34 -16.37 0.76
N TYR A 774 -2.34 -17.20 0.48
CA TYR A 774 -3.48 -16.81 -0.37
C TYR A 774 -4.44 -15.86 0.35
N LEU A 775 -4.67 -16.08 1.66
CA LEU A 775 -5.55 -15.22 2.44
C LEU A 775 -4.98 -13.80 2.59
N GLU A 776 -3.68 -13.67 2.80
CA GLU A 776 -3.00 -12.36 2.89
C GLU A 776 -3.14 -11.56 1.59
N HIS A 777 -3.11 -12.24 0.42
CA HIS A 777 -3.35 -11.58 -0.87
C HIS A 777 -4.84 -11.34 -1.18
N ALA A 778 -5.74 -12.08 -0.53
CA ALA A 778 -7.20 -11.92 -0.68
C ALA A 778 -7.77 -10.80 0.20
N HIS A 779 -6.98 -10.27 1.12
CA HIS A 779 -7.39 -9.23 2.06
C HIS A 779 -6.52 -7.97 1.91
N GLN A 780 -7.03 -6.90 2.50
CA GLN A 780 -6.27 -5.69 2.82
C GLN A 780 -6.56 -5.28 4.26
N VAL A 781 -5.56 -4.75 4.96
CA VAL A 781 -5.71 -4.41 6.38
C VAL A 781 -6.13 -2.95 6.51
N LYS A 782 -7.19 -2.72 7.31
CA LYS A 782 -7.62 -1.40 7.78
C LYS A 782 -7.33 -1.28 9.26
N ASN A 783 -6.63 -0.22 9.65
CA ASN A 783 -6.38 0.10 11.05
C ASN A 783 -7.34 1.20 11.53
N ILE A 784 -8.25 0.86 12.46
CA ILE A 784 -9.16 1.82 13.09
C ILE A 784 -8.63 2.14 14.49
N TRP A 785 -8.24 3.40 14.70
CA TRP A 785 -7.74 3.88 15.98
C TRP A 785 -8.89 4.45 16.81
N VAL A 786 -9.06 3.95 18.01
CA VAL A 786 -10.13 4.35 18.93
C VAL A 786 -9.51 4.79 20.25
N PRO A 787 -9.66 6.06 20.64
CA PRO A 787 -9.16 6.55 21.94
C PRO A 787 -9.98 5.98 23.09
N TYR A 788 -9.35 5.86 24.26
CA TYR A 788 -10.02 5.48 25.51
C TYR A 788 -9.44 6.25 26.69
N GLY A 789 -10.29 6.48 27.69
CA GLY A 789 -9.94 7.24 28.87
C GLY A 789 -9.94 8.76 28.62
N GLU A 790 -9.79 9.55 29.73
CA GLU A 790 -9.67 11.01 29.72
C GLU A 790 -8.23 11.46 29.47
#